data_a90b1091acae069cbf756fc2f1ab4ff5
#
_entry.id   a90b1091acae069cbf756fc2f1ab4ff5
#
_cell.length_a   1.000
_cell.length_b   1.000
_cell.length_c   1.000
_cell.angle_alpha   90.00
_cell.angle_beta   90.00
_cell.angle_gamma   90.00
#
_symmetry.space_group_name_H-M   'P 1'
#
loop_
_entity.id
_entity.type
_entity.pdbx_description
1 polymer ?
#
loop_
_entity_poly.entity_id
_entity_poly.type
_entity_poly.pdbx_seq_one_letter_code
_entity_poly.pdbx_strand_id
1 'polypeptide(L)'
;MAGENSNIQVTDLDFNLIKTNLKRYLQAQTTLQDYNYEGSALSTLLDILAYNTQYQAYYLNMVANEMFLDSALQRASVVSHAKLLNYTPQSAAAPRAQIDLVMNNVTSSSLTLPIFTSFLSEAIDGVAYKFVTMNSVTENTNLANNTVTFNDLVIKQGEPVTLTFTYDSAANPTAIFELPDTDVDTTTITVSVQQSGSNTSTQVFTLVDDYLSLDNETTAYFLQEGNNGFYQIYFGDGILGKALTDGNVITVTYIITSGTSATGANNFVLMDTISGFSNGVVTPVLAATQGAEKETIESIKYTAPKSYSAQGRAVTKEDYIYLIQNNAGVFPIDAVNVWGGEENDPPVYGAIFIAIKPSGGFLLTQTQKAIIEEQIIKPISVLTVQPRIIDVDYTYLVINSNILYEPKLTSLTSSQLQTQVLTAILGFARNTLNTFNSTFKLSSLISTVQAVSGSFVTNDASITLQKRIVPSLTTSTTYSLKFGTPLKKDIFGKSISVTPTFQIIDTNNNNVVRDTVYLEETPSSTTTVESISVLNPGFGYTSTPIVTILGDGVGATAVATVVNGQVNNITVTNSGGNYTQAIVQITSTDGNGALASGVATLSGNQGTLRTYYFEDGVKRILNSNAGTVNYDEGAVTLVDFNPSAINNPLGILSVQAVPTSTIISSSRDKIITLDNTDPNAINVNIIAKI
;
A
#
# COMPACT_ATOMS: atom_id res chain seq x y z
N MET A 1 5.06 -11.97 9.76
CA MET A 1 5.10 -13.41 10.12
C MET A 1 3.65 -13.81 10.37
N ALA A 2 3.05 -14.56 9.47
CA ALA A 2 1.77 -15.20 9.75
C ALA A 2 2.02 -16.16 10.93
N GLY A 3 1.36 -15.90 12.07
CA GLY A 3 1.45 -16.78 13.21
C GLY A 3 0.93 -18.15 12.80
N GLU A 4 1.69 -19.20 13.06
CA GLU A 4 1.17 -20.55 13.03
C GLU A 4 -0.11 -20.55 13.86
N ASN A 5 -1.24 -20.95 13.27
CA ASN A 5 -2.48 -21.19 14.00
C ASN A 5 -2.17 -22.21 15.10
N SER A 6 -1.88 -21.73 16.29
CA SER A 6 -1.61 -22.57 17.44
C SER A 6 -2.94 -23.12 17.98
N ASN A 7 -3.46 -24.14 17.30
CA ASN A 7 -4.61 -24.87 17.81
C ASN A 7 -4.23 -25.49 19.16
N ILE A 8 -4.95 -25.11 20.20
CA ILE A 8 -4.80 -25.67 21.54
C ILE A 8 -5.39 -27.09 21.53
N GLN A 9 -4.57 -28.07 21.79
CA GLN A 9 -5.02 -29.46 21.94
C GLN A 9 -4.92 -29.86 23.42
N VAL A 10 -6.07 -29.89 24.08
CA VAL A 10 -6.18 -30.24 25.50
C VAL A 10 -6.32 -31.75 25.70
N THR A 11 -6.97 -32.42 24.74
CA THR A 11 -7.25 -33.84 24.82
C THR A 11 -6.91 -34.54 23.50
N ASP A 12 -6.58 -35.83 23.60
CA ASP A 12 -6.31 -36.66 22.44
C ASP A 12 -7.60 -36.96 21.67
N LEU A 13 -7.57 -36.84 20.33
CA LEU A 13 -8.73 -37.04 19.44
C LEU A 13 -8.66 -38.37 18.69
N ASP A 14 -7.63 -39.21 18.94
CA ASP A 14 -7.48 -40.49 18.28
C ASP A 14 -8.43 -41.54 18.89
N PHE A 15 -9.44 -41.94 18.12
CA PHE A 15 -10.41 -42.99 18.49
C PHE A 15 -9.71 -44.30 18.90
N ASN A 16 -8.72 -44.73 18.09
CA ASN A 16 -8.03 -45.99 18.33
C ASN A 16 -7.19 -45.96 19.63
N LEU A 17 -6.59 -44.82 19.91
CA LEU A 17 -5.85 -44.64 21.16
C LEU A 17 -6.79 -44.65 22.40
N ILE A 18 -7.93 -43.99 22.31
CA ILE A 18 -8.96 -43.99 23.34
C ILE A 18 -9.46 -45.45 23.54
N LYS A 19 -9.82 -46.14 22.48
CA LYS A 19 -10.24 -47.56 22.53
C LYS A 19 -9.16 -48.44 23.15
N THR A 20 -7.90 -48.25 22.77
CA THR A 20 -6.75 -49.00 23.31
C THR A 20 -6.57 -48.74 24.79
N ASN A 21 -6.72 -47.51 25.26
CA ASN A 21 -6.62 -47.17 26.66
C ASN A 21 -7.78 -47.78 27.49
N LEU A 22 -9.00 -47.80 26.94
CA LEU A 22 -10.14 -48.47 27.55
C LEU A 22 -9.91 -50.01 27.63
N LYS A 23 -9.41 -50.60 26.57
CA LYS A 23 -9.06 -52.05 26.58
C LYS A 23 -7.95 -52.35 27.59
N ARG A 24 -6.93 -51.49 27.72
CA ARG A 24 -5.85 -51.65 28.71
C ARG A 24 -6.37 -51.55 30.13
N TYR A 25 -7.32 -50.62 30.40
CA TYR A 25 -7.96 -50.53 31.68
C TYR A 25 -8.77 -51.80 32.06
N LEU A 26 -9.53 -52.36 31.08
CA LEU A 26 -10.28 -53.61 31.31
C LEU A 26 -9.37 -54.82 31.45
N GLN A 27 -8.21 -54.84 30.83
CA GLN A 27 -7.18 -55.90 30.99
C GLN A 27 -6.67 -56.02 32.42
N ALA A 28 -6.66 -54.93 33.16
CA ALA A 28 -6.31 -54.91 34.58
C ALA A 28 -7.48 -55.41 35.50
N GLN A 29 -8.68 -55.61 34.96
CA GLN A 29 -9.84 -56.11 35.75
C GLN A 29 -10.00 -57.60 35.54
N THR A 30 -10.30 -58.33 36.58
CA THR A 30 -10.44 -59.83 36.55
C THR A 30 -11.86 -60.31 36.24
N THR A 31 -12.84 -59.43 36.26
CA THR A 31 -14.28 -59.78 36.18
C THR A 31 -14.86 -59.67 34.78
N LEU A 32 -14.19 -59.07 33.82
CA LEU A 32 -14.68 -58.91 32.43
C LEU A 32 -13.69 -59.53 31.47
N GLN A 33 -14.10 -60.54 30.67
CA GLN A 33 -13.19 -61.31 29.84
C GLN A 33 -13.38 -61.06 28.35
N ASP A 34 -14.46 -60.88 27.76
CA ASP A 34 -14.69 -60.83 26.28
C ASP A 34 -14.38 -59.45 25.60
N TYR A 35 -13.72 -58.53 26.28
CA TYR A 35 -13.46 -57.17 25.79
C TYR A 35 -12.52 -57.10 24.54
N ASN A 36 -11.74 -58.14 24.28
CA ASN A 36 -10.76 -58.17 23.19
C ASN A 36 -11.27 -58.88 21.93
N TYR A 37 -12.43 -59.45 21.95
CA TYR A 37 -13.06 -60.11 20.78
C TYR A 37 -13.92 -59.08 20.05
N GLU A 38 -13.57 -58.79 18.78
CA GLU A 38 -14.22 -57.70 18.03
C GLU A 38 -15.70 -57.92 17.71
N GLY A 39 -16.17 -59.18 17.73
CA GLY A 39 -17.62 -59.53 17.61
C GLY A 39 -18.41 -59.54 18.89
N SER A 40 -17.80 -59.24 20.06
CA SER A 40 -18.50 -59.28 21.34
C SER A 40 -19.35 -58.04 21.59
N ALA A 41 -20.44 -58.20 22.33
CA ALA A 41 -21.26 -57.06 22.76
C ALA A 41 -20.46 -56.07 23.60
N LEU A 42 -19.45 -56.54 24.37
CA LEU A 42 -18.59 -55.68 25.18
C LEU A 42 -17.64 -54.85 24.30
N SER A 43 -17.11 -55.43 23.19
CA SER A 43 -16.30 -54.68 22.21
C SER A 43 -17.11 -53.57 21.55
N THR A 44 -18.38 -53.83 21.21
CA THR A 44 -19.29 -52.81 20.65
C THR A 44 -19.59 -51.70 21.65
N LEU A 45 -19.76 -52.04 22.92
CA LEU A 45 -19.92 -51.03 24.00
C LEU A 45 -18.66 -50.18 24.18
N LEU A 46 -17.46 -50.75 24.05
CA LEU A 46 -16.20 -50.00 24.07
C LEU A 46 -16.09 -49.08 22.88
N ASP A 47 -16.56 -49.45 21.71
CA ASP A 47 -16.59 -48.56 20.54
C ASP A 47 -17.53 -47.39 20.77
N ILE A 48 -18.72 -47.62 21.33
CA ILE A 48 -19.66 -46.56 21.68
C ILE A 48 -19.05 -45.59 22.73
N LEU A 49 -18.40 -46.17 23.76
CA LEU A 49 -17.75 -45.35 24.80
C LEU A 49 -16.57 -44.57 24.21
N ALA A 50 -15.76 -45.18 23.39
CA ALA A 50 -14.62 -44.53 22.72
C ALA A 50 -15.12 -43.36 21.79
N TYR A 51 -16.21 -43.64 21.02
CA TYR A 51 -16.86 -42.62 20.21
C TYR A 51 -17.39 -41.44 21.05
N ASN A 52 -18.09 -41.73 22.12
CA ASN A 52 -18.62 -40.70 23.00
C ASN A 52 -17.48 -39.89 23.65
N THR A 53 -16.40 -40.55 24.09
CA THR A 53 -15.22 -39.89 24.67
C THR A 53 -14.54 -39.03 23.64
N GLN A 54 -14.37 -39.49 22.41
CA GLN A 54 -13.82 -38.72 21.32
C GLN A 54 -14.65 -37.47 21.00
N TYR A 55 -15.98 -37.62 21.02
CA TYR A 55 -16.91 -36.52 20.79
C TYR A 55 -16.81 -35.46 21.88
N GLN A 56 -16.75 -35.90 23.15
CA GLN A 56 -16.53 -35.00 24.28
C GLN A 56 -15.18 -34.32 24.24
N ALA A 57 -14.13 -35.06 23.86
CA ALA A 57 -12.79 -34.51 23.68
C ALA A 57 -12.74 -33.45 22.57
N TYR A 58 -13.47 -33.70 21.48
CA TYR A 58 -13.60 -32.71 20.37
C TYR A 58 -14.28 -31.41 20.89
N TYR A 59 -15.41 -31.52 21.60
CA TYR A 59 -16.06 -30.34 22.15
C TYR A 59 -15.17 -29.60 23.14
N LEU A 60 -14.43 -30.31 23.98
CA LEU A 60 -13.53 -29.70 24.96
C LEU A 60 -12.40 -28.93 24.24
N ASN A 61 -11.80 -29.52 23.23
CA ASN A 61 -10.79 -28.84 22.44
C ASN A 61 -11.37 -27.62 21.70
N MET A 62 -12.59 -27.73 21.15
CA MET A 62 -13.29 -26.62 20.51
C MET A 62 -13.52 -25.48 21.51
N VAL A 63 -14.07 -25.74 22.68
CA VAL A 63 -14.32 -24.75 23.72
C VAL A 63 -13.00 -24.11 24.17
N ALA A 64 -11.96 -24.92 24.38
CA ALA A 64 -10.62 -24.41 24.75
C ALA A 64 -10.04 -23.44 23.73
N ASN A 65 -10.22 -23.74 22.44
CA ASN A 65 -9.77 -22.83 21.37
C ASN A 65 -10.59 -21.53 21.36
N GLU A 66 -11.89 -21.58 21.60
CA GLU A 66 -12.75 -20.40 21.65
C GLU A 66 -12.51 -19.48 22.85
N MET A 67 -11.77 -19.93 23.87
CA MET A 67 -11.47 -19.13 25.07
C MET A 67 -10.41 -18.04 24.85
N PHE A 68 -9.64 -18.09 23.77
CA PHE A 68 -8.55 -17.15 23.51
C PHE A 68 -8.71 -16.51 22.14
N LEU A 69 -8.41 -15.21 22.05
CA LEU A 69 -8.53 -14.45 20.81
C LEU A 69 -7.70 -15.07 19.65
N ASP A 70 -6.48 -15.53 19.94
CA ASP A 70 -5.57 -16.05 18.90
C ASP A 70 -6.06 -17.38 18.32
N SER A 71 -6.64 -18.26 19.14
CA SER A 71 -7.06 -19.61 18.73
C SER A 71 -8.54 -19.73 18.38
N ALA A 72 -9.39 -18.74 18.73
CA ALA A 72 -10.81 -18.75 18.44
C ALA A 72 -11.08 -18.81 16.91
N LEU A 73 -12.01 -19.65 16.49
CA LEU A 73 -12.37 -19.86 15.09
C LEU A 73 -13.74 -19.26 14.74
N GLN A 74 -14.61 -19.11 15.73
CA GLN A 74 -15.94 -18.54 15.52
C GLN A 74 -15.90 -17.01 15.62
N ARG A 75 -16.52 -16.32 14.66
CA ARG A 75 -16.59 -14.85 14.66
C ARG A 75 -17.21 -14.31 15.96
N ALA A 76 -18.25 -14.96 16.47
CA ALA A 76 -18.90 -14.57 17.73
C ALA A 76 -17.93 -14.51 18.92
N SER A 77 -17.06 -15.52 19.05
CA SER A 77 -16.04 -15.58 20.11
C SER A 77 -14.98 -14.49 19.92
N VAL A 78 -14.48 -14.35 18.69
CA VAL A 78 -13.46 -13.33 18.34
C VAL A 78 -13.99 -11.92 18.59
N VAL A 79 -15.21 -11.61 18.16
CA VAL A 79 -15.87 -10.32 18.42
C VAL A 79 -16.08 -10.09 19.93
N SER A 80 -16.48 -11.14 20.68
CA SER A 80 -16.63 -11.03 22.12
C SER A 80 -15.30 -10.70 22.82
N HIS A 81 -14.18 -11.31 22.39
CA HIS A 81 -12.86 -11.00 22.92
C HIS A 81 -12.38 -9.60 22.48
N ALA A 82 -12.65 -9.19 21.24
CA ALA A 82 -12.32 -7.86 20.74
C ALA A 82 -13.03 -6.75 21.54
N LYS A 83 -14.29 -6.96 21.94
CA LYS A 83 -15.01 -6.04 22.81
C LYS A 83 -14.34 -5.82 24.17
N LEU A 84 -13.72 -6.85 24.75
CA LEU A 84 -12.95 -6.70 26.01
C LEU A 84 -11.73 -5.79 25.83
N LEU A 85 -11.24 -5.67 24.60
CA LEU A 85 -10.17 -4.76 24.21
C LEU A 85 -10.68 -3.39 23.74
N ASN A 86 -11.97 -3.11 23.90
CA ASN A 86 -12.64 -1.90 23.39
C ASN A 86 -12.47 -1.72 21.87
N TYR A 87 -12.49 -2.83 21.12
CA TYR A 87 -12.37 -2.83 19.67
C TYR A 87 -13.70 -3.24 19.02
N THR A 88 -14.24 -2.38 18.16
CA THR A 88 -15.41 -2.68 17.33
C THR A 88 -14.92 -3.06 15.93
N PRO A 89 -15.20 -4.30 15.46
CA PRO A 89 -14.80 -4.71 14.12
C PRO A 89 -15.38 -3.81 13.03
N GLN A 90 -14.60 -3.57 11.97
CA GLN A 90 -15.03 -2.74 10.84
C GLN A 90 -16.15 -3.42 10.06
N SER A 91 -17.18 -2.65 9.74
CA SER A 91 -18.29 -3.08 8.88
C SER A 91 -17.87 -3.13 7.41
N ALA A 92 -18.74 -3.68 6.58
CA ALA A 92 -18.67 -3.43 5.15
C ALA A 92 -18.74 -1.92 4.90
N ALA A 93 -17.96 -1.43 3.92
CA ALA A 93 -17.97 -0.02 3.51
C ALA A 93 -18.47 0.12 2.07
N ALA A 94 -19.36 1.07 1.88
CA ALA A 94 -19.94 1.37 0.58
C ALA A 94 -18.93 2.07 -0.35
N PRO A 95 -18.72 1.60 -1.60
CA PRO A 95 -17.98 2.34 -2.60
C PRO A 95 -18.57 3.73 -2.79
N ARG A 96 -17.70 4.71 -2.88
CA ARG A 96 -18.09 6.09 -3.15
C ARG A 96 -17.55 6.57 -4.48
N ALA A 97 -18.37 7.30 -5.25
CA ALA A 97 -18.00 7.98 -6.47
C ALA A 97 -18.21 9.48 -6.34
N GLN A 98 -17.59 10.26 -7.21
CA GLN A 98 -17.79 11.69 -7.29
C GLN A 98 -18.28 12.04 -8.70
N ILE A 99 -19.35 12.83 -8.77
CA ILE A 99 -20.03 13.16 -10.02
C ILE A 99 -20.40 14.65 -10.07
N ASP A 100 -20.51 15.19 -11.27
CA ASP A 100 -21.18 16.44 -11.52
C ASP A 100 -22.56 16.15 -12.11
N LEU A 101 -23.58 16.83 -11.59
CA LEU A 101 -24.96 16.72 -12.07
C LEU A 101 -25.41 18.06 -12.61
N VAL A 102 -25.77 18.09 -13.88
CA VAL A 102 -26.39 19.27 -14.55
C VAL A 102 -27.86 19.00 -14.79
N MET A 103 -28.72 19.73 -14.10
CA MET A 103 -30.16 19.70 -14.31
C MET A 103 -30.55 20.77 -15.34
N ASN A 104 -31.23 20.36 -16.39
CA ASN A 104 -31.65 21.25 -17.47
C ASN A 104 -33.14 21.60 -17.37
N ASN A 105 -33.52 22.77 -17.95
CA ASN A 105 -34.88 23.29 -17.98
C ASN A 105 -35.48 23.57 -16.59
N VAL A 106 -34.66 23.98 -15.63
CA VAL A 106 -35.11 24.34 -14.29
C VAL A 106 -35.70 25.72 -14.31
N THR A 107 -36.96 25.85 -13.87
CA THR A 107 -37.71 27.11 -13.86
C THR A 107 -37.77 27.78 -12.48
N SER A 108 -37.38 27.09 -11.44
CA SER A 108 -37.25 27.65 -10.07
C SER A 108 -35.96 28.45 -9.91
N SER A 109 -35.92 29.41 -8.97
CA SER A 109 -34.71 30.21 -8.67
C SER A 109 -33.59 29.41 -8.06
N SER A 110 -33.88 28.29 -7.40
CA SER A 110 -32.95 27.34 -6.82
C SER A 110 -33.52 25.92 -6.91
N LEU A 111 -32.68 24.94 -6.87
CA LEU A 111 -33.04 23.53 -6.84
C LEU A 111 -32.32 22.84 -5.66
N THR A 112 -33.09 22.09 -4.88
CA THR A 112 -32.55 21.28 -3.79
C THR A 112 -32.53 19.83 -4.24
N LEU A 113 -31.34 19.24 -4.20
CA LEU A 113 -31.11 17.80 -4.37
C LEU A 113 -31.38 17.14 -3.02
N PRO A 114 -32.37 16.26 -2.87
CA PRO A 114 -32.66 15.59 -1.61
C PRO A 114 -31.56 14.60 -1.23
N ILE A 115 -31.46 14.31 0.07
CA ILE A 115 -30.70 13.16 0.56
C ILE A 115 -31.28 11.87 -0.04
N PHE A 116 -30.42 10.89 -0.33
CA PHE A 116 -30.78 9.60 -0.94
C PHE A 116 -31.34 9.69 -2.36
N THR A 117 -31.09 10.79 -3.07
CA THR A 117 -31.34 10.82 -4.52
C THR A 117 -30.54 9.72 -5.20
N SER A 118 -31.22 8.90 -6.01
CA SER A 118 -30.69 7.65 -6.54
C SER A 118 -30.13 7.79 -7.95
N PHE A 119 -29.00 7.12 -8.17
CA PHE A 119 -28.29 6.98 -9.43
C PHE A 119 -28.05 5.48 -9.69
N LEU A 120 -28.12 5.09 -10.95
CA LEU A 120 -27.80 3.72 -11.37
C LEU A 120 -26.45 3.73 -12.11
N SER A 121 -25.55 2.83 -11.73
CA SER A 121 -24.28 2.66 -12.43
C SER A 121 -24.46 1.93 -13.76
N GLU A 122 -23.45 2.02 -14.62
CA GLU A 122 -23.27 1.01 -15.66
C GLU A 122 -23.11 -0.39 -15.05
N ALA A 123 -23.33 -1.43 -15.88
CA ALA A 123 -23.20 -2.80 -15.40
C ALA A 123 -21.71 -3.17 -15.22
N ILE A 124 -21.35 -3.59 -14.01
CA ILE A 124 -20.06 -4.20 -13.68
C ILE A 124 -20.31 -5.70 -13.52
N ASP A 125 -19.58 -6.53 -14.25
CA ASP A 125 -19.79 -7.98 -14.27
C ASP A 125 -21.25 -8.40 -14.51
N GLY A 126 -21.99 -7.60 -15.29
CA GLY A 126 -23.39 -7.81 -15.63
C GLY A 126 -24.41 -7.32 -14.61
N VAL A 127 -24.00 -6.67 -13.53
CA VAL A 127 -24.87 -6.11 -12.49
C VAL A 127 -24.74 -4.59 -12.44
N ALA A 128 -25.86 -3.88 -12.47
CA ALA A 128 -25.92 -2.44 -12.25
C ALA A 128 -26.20 -2.15 -10.77
N TYR A 129 -25.46 -1.23 -10.18
CA TYR A 129 -25.53 -0.91 -8.76
C TYR A 129 -26.19 0.45 -8.54
N LYS A 130 -27.02 0.52 -7.50
CA LYS A 130 -27.64 1.76 -7.06
C LYS A 130 -26.66 2.56 -6.20
N PHE A 131 -26.55 3.85 -6.48
CA PHE A 131 -25.80 4.83 -5.70
C PHE A 131 -26.74 5.91 -5.20
N VAL A 132 -26.48 6.48 -4.04
CA VAL A 132 -27.33 7.52 -3.44
C VAL A 132 -26.51 8.67 -2.89
N THR A 133 -27.09 9.87 -2.90
CA THR A 133 -26.50 11.05 -2.24
C THR A 133 -26.60 10.91 -0.72
N MET A 134 -25.56 11.39 -0.03
CA MET A 134 -25.49 11.32 1.44
C MET A 134 -25.98 12.60 2.12
N ASN A 135 -26.03 13.71 1.40
CA ASN A 135 -26.42 15.01 1.91
C ASN A 135 -27.43 15.67 0.98
N SER A 136 -28.26 16.55 1.52
CA SER A 136 -29.07 17.46 0.72
C SER A 136 -28.22 18.66 0.31
N VAL A 137 -28.24 19.01 -0.98
CA VAL A 137 -27.48 20.13 -1.55
C VAL A 137 -28.44 21.06 -2.29
N THR A 138 -28.33 22.36 -2.07
CA THR A 138 -29.14 23.37 -2.73
C THR A 138 -28.25 24.28 -3.56
N GLU A 139 -28.56 24.41 -4.86
CA GLU A 139 -27.84 25.28 -5.79
C GLU A 139 -28.76 26.25 -6.49
N ASN A 140 -28.25 27.41 -6.85
CA ASN A 140 -28.97 28.44 -7.55
C ASN A 140 -29.06 28.15 -9.05
N THR A 141 -30.21 28.49 -9.65
CA THR A 141 -30.44 28.33 -11.09
C THR A 141 -29.72 29.43 -11.86
N ASN A 142 -28.94 29.02 -12.85
CA ASN A 142 -28.45 29.94 -13.87
C ASN A 142 -29.57 30.31 -14.80
N LEU A 143 -30.18 31.51 -14.58
CA LEU A 143 -31.32 32.00 -15.31
C LEU A 143 -31.06 32.29 -16.80
N ALA A 144 -29.78 32.39 -17.20
CA ALA A 144 -29.42 32.60 -18.60
C ALA A 144 -29.65 31.34 -19.45
N ASN A 145 -29.43 30.15 -18.84
CA ASN A 145 -29.50 28.87 -19.52
C ASN A 145 -30.59 27.94 -18.92
N ASN A 146 -31.28 28.36 -17.86
CA ASN A 146 -32.21 27.55 -17.09
C ASN A 146 -31.59 26.22 -16.61
N THR A 147 -30.34 26.26 -16.14
CA THR A 147 -29.59 25.09 -15.66
C THR A 147 -29.21 25.26 -14.21
N VAL A 148 -29.14 24.14 -13.48
CA VAL A 148 -28.55 24.04 -12.16
C VAL A 148 -27.42 23.00 -12.21
N THR A 149 -26.25 23.37 -11.73
CA THR A 149 -25.10 22.48 -11.71
C THR A 149 -24.73 22.19 -10.26
N PHE A 150 -24.72 20.92 -9.91
CA PHE A 150 -24.18 20.41 -8.67
C PHE A 150 -22.82 19.83 -8.98
N ASN A 151 -21.76 20.46 -8.48
CA ASN A 151 -20.39 20.02 -8.69
C ASN A 151 -19.93 19.12 -7.53
N ASP A 152 -19.04 18.18 -7.85
CA ASP A 152 -18.34 17.36 -6.86
C ASP A 152 -19.25 16.59 -5.89
N LEU A 153 -20.43 16.17 -6.35
CA LEU A 153 -21.38 15.39 -5.55
C LEU A 153 -20.78 14.03 -5.19
N VAL A 154 -20.68 13.75 -3.91
CA VAL A 154 -20.31 12.43 -3.42
C VAL A 154 -21.54 11.55 -3.34
N ILE A 155 -21.52 10.43 -4.04
CA ILE A 155 -22.54 9.38 -4.01
C ILE A 155 -21.94 8.09 -3.46
N LYS A 156 -22.70 7.36 -2.64
CA LYS A 156 -22.31 6.06 -2.07
C LYS A 156 -23.20 4.95 -2.63
N GLN A 157 -22.59 3.78 -2.87
CA GLN A 157 -23.34 2.60 -3.32
C GLN A 157 -24.17 2.04 -2.18
N GLY A 158 -25.40 1.67 -2.47
CA GLY A 158 -26.25 0.86 -1.59
C GLY A 158 -27.70 1.31 -1.54
N GLU A 159 -28.44 0.62 -0.67
CA GLU A 159 -29.85 0.84 -0.43
C GLU A 159 -30.02 1.52 0.94
N PRO A 160 -30.59 2.72 0.98
CA PRO A 160 -30.88 3.38 2.26
C PRO A 160 -32.05 2.68 2.97
N VAL A 161 -31.87 2.37 4.25
CA VAL A 161 -32.85 1.77 5.13
C VAL A 161 -33.09 2.70 6.31
N THR A 162 -34.34 2.89 6.69
CA THR A 162 -34.74 3.65 7.87
C THR A 162 -35.56 2.75 8.79
N LEU A 163 -35.10 2.58 10.02
CA LEU A 163 -35.79 1.83 11.06
C LEU A 163 -36.28 2.78 12.16
N THR A 164 -37.42 2.46 12.71
CA THR A 164 -38.00 3.21 13.84
C THR A 164 -38.29 2.29 15.00
N PHE A 165 -37.76 2.63 16.17
CA PHE A 165 -37.97 1.90 17.42
C PHE A 165 -38.67 2.84 18.42
N THR A 166 -39.58 2.29 19.21
CA THR A 166 -40.13 3.00 20.38
C THR A 166 -39.52 2.42 21.62
N TYR A 167 -38.91 3.25 22.46
CA TYR A 167 -38.28 2.81 23.68
C TYR A 167 -39.32 2.52 24.78
N ASP A 168 -39.20 1.36 25.39
CA ASP A 168 -39.93 0.91 26.54
C ASP A 168 -38.93 0.26 27.54
N SER A 169 -38.72 0.90 28.67
CA SER A 169 -37.72 0.45 29.64
C SER A 169 -38.11 -0.90 30.31
N ALA A 170 -39.38 -1.28 30.31
CA ALA A 170 -39.81 -2.56 30.80
C ALA A 170 -39.51 -3.71 29.84
N ALA A 171 -39.61 -3.45 28.53
CA ALA A 171 -39.34 -4.43 27.48
C ALA A 171 -37.83 -4.50 27.11
N ASN A 172 -37.14 -3.37 27.15
CA ASN A 172 -35.72 -3.27 26.77
C ASN A 172 -34.93 -2.43 27.80
N PRO A 173 -34.68 -2.98 29.01
CA PRO A 173 -34.03 -2.25 30.11
C PRO A 173 -32.57 -1.82 29.78
N THR A 174 -31.94 -2.44 28.83
CA THR A 174 -30.55 -2.15 28.40
C THR A 174 -30.46 -1.12 27.29
N ALA A 175 -31.59 -0.66 26.74
CA ALA A 175 -31.67 0.28 25.62
C ALA A 175 -30.78 -0.12 24.41
N ILE A 176 -30.73 -1.42 24.09
CA ILE A 176 -29.98 -1.97 22.96
C ILE A 176 -30.94 -2.24 21.80
N PHE A 177 -30.62 -1.71 20.63
CA PHE A 177 -31.40 -1.86 19.41
C PHE A 177 -30.55 -2.52 18.32
N GLU A 178 -31.00 -3.64 17.79
CA GLU A 178 -30.30 -4.43 16.79
C GLU A 178 -30.72 -4.01 15.38
N LEU A 179 -29.76 -3.84 14.51
CA LEU A 179 -29.98 -3.61 13.08
C LEU A 179 -30.12 -4.97 12.39
N PRO A 180 -31.22 -5.24 11.65
CA PRO A 180 -31.51 -6.58 11.10
C PRO A 180 -30.66 -6.99 9.91
N ASP A 181 -29.74 -6.13 9.45
CA ASP A 181 -28.94 -6.34 8.25
C ASP A 181 -27.48 -6.63 8.61
N THR A 182 -26.82 -7.53 7.86
CA THR A 182 -25.42 -7.92 8.08
C THR A 182 -24.42 -7.02 7.34
N ASP A 183 -24.86 -6.42 6.22
CA ASP A 183 -24.00 -5.68 5.30
C ASP A 183 -24.21 -4.15 5.43
N VAL A 184 -24.37 -3.72 6.67
CA VAL A 184 -24.53 -2.30 7.03
C VAL A 184 -23.19 -1.58 6.88
N ASP A 185 -23.19 -0.46 6.17
CA ASP A 185 -22.08 0.52 6.25
C ASP A 185 -22.27 1.39 7.50
N THR A 186 -21.59 1.02 8.60
CA THR A 186 -21.71 1.72 9.88
C THR A 186 -21.26 3.17 9.85
N THR A 187 -20.47 3.57 8.83
CA THR A 187 -20.06 4.97 8.64
C THR A 187 -21.19 5.87 8.15
N THR A 188 -22.30 5.27 7.71
CA THR A 188 -23.49 5.98 7.21
C THR A 188 -24.62 6.08 8.21
N ILE A 189 -24.46 5.47 9.39
CA ILE A 189 -25.51 5.44 10.42
C ILE A 189 -25.78 6.85 10.93
N THR A 190 -27.02 7.25 10.85
CA THR A 190 -27.55 8.46 11.49
C THR A 190 -28.64 8.07 12.47
N VAL A 191 -28.55 8.61 13.67
CA VAL A 191 -29.49 8.32 14.76
C VAL A 191 -30.17 9.62 15.19
N SER A 192 -31.49 9.63 15.18
CA SER A 192 -32.27 10.74 15.71
C SER A 192 -33.29 10.21 16.71
N VAL A 193 -33.45 10.89 17.83
CA VAL A 193 -34.39 10.55 18.88
C VAL A 193 -35.43 11.65 19.00
N GLN A 194 -36.70 11.27 18.83
CA GLN A 194 -37.85 12.10 19.04
C GLN A 194 -38.37 11.89 20.45
N GLN A 195 -38.77 12.96 21.11
CA GLN A 195 -39.14 12.92 22.52
C GLN A 195 -40.35 12.00 22.81
N SER A 196 -41.34 11.97 21.94
CA SER A 196 -42.49 11.04 22.03
C SER A 196 -43.24 11.00 20.70
N GLY A 197 -44.19 10.06 20.54
CA GLY A 197 -45.04 9.99 19.36
C GLY A 197 -45.89 11.26 19.11
N SER A 198 -46.17 12.03 20.15
CA SER A 198 -46.93 13.28 20.10
C SER A 198 -46.05 14.54 20.02
N ASN A 199 -44.84 14.48 20.47
CA ASN A 199 -43.86 15.58 20.38
C ASN A 199 -42.82 15.27 19.35
N THR A 200 -42.91 15.95 18.18
CA THR A 200 -42.05 15.72 17.02
C THR A 200 -40.68 16.42 17.09
N SER A 201 -40.32 17.03 18.24
CA SER A 201 -38.98 17.57 18.44
C SER A 201 -37.95 16.45 18.44
N THR A 202 -37.04 16.46 17.49
CA THR A 202 -35.99 15.46 17.32
C THR A 202 -34.63 16.01 17.73
N GLN A 203 -33.81 15.18 18.36
CA GLN A 203 -32.41 15.42 18.65
C GLN A 203 -31.56 14.42 17.88
N VAL A 204 -30.50 14.89 17.25
CA VAL A 204 -29.53 14.04 16.56
C VAL A 204 -28.54 13.54 17.61
N PHE A 205 -28.32 12.24 17.62
CA PHE A 205 -27.32 11.56 18.44
C PHE A 205 -26.12 11.26 17.58
N THR A 206 -24.91 11.41 18.13
CA THR A 206 -23.64 11.17 17.44
C THR A 206 -22.95 9.93 17.99
N LEU A 207 -22.27 9.19 17.12
CA LEU A 207 -21.42 8.08 17.53
C LEU A 207 -20.23 8.63 18.35
N VAL A 208 -19.99 8.03 19.50
CA VAL A 208 -18.88 8.42 20.38
C VAL A 208 -18.08 7.20 20.78
N ASP A 209 -16.77 7.31 20.60
CA ASP A 209 -15.77 6.30 20.98
C ASP A 209 -14.96 6.72 22.23
N ASP A 210 -15.00 8.01 22.62
CA ASP A 210 -14.29 8.56 23.78
C ASP A 210 -15.25 8.82 24.95
N TYR A 211 -15.17 7.99 25.96
CA TYR A 211 -16.00 8.08 27.17
C TYR A 211 -15.60 9.23 28.10
N LEU A 212 -14.38 9.80 27.95
CA LEU A 212 -13.88 10.83 28.84
C LEU A 212 -14.49 12.21 28.60
N SER A 213 -15.04 12.42 27.41
CA SER A 213 -15.67 13.69 27.01
C SER A 213 -17.17 13.75 27.23
N LEU A 214 -17.77 12.66 27.77
CA LEU A 214 -19.20 12.54 27.93
C LEU A 214 -19.68 13.08 29.27
N ASP A 215 -20.82 13.77 29.25
CA ASP A 215 -21.60 14.16 30.38
C ASP A 215 -23.04 13.56 30.27
N ASN A 216 -23.88 13.82 31.27
CA ASN A 216 -25.23 13.29 31.32
C ASN A 216 -26.23 13.91 30.32
N GLU A 217 -25.85 14.99 29.64
CA GLU A 217 -26.68 15.68 28.63
C GLU A 217 -26.21 15.43 27.21
N THR A 218 -25.02 14.85 27.03
CA THR A 218 -24.44 14.58 25.73
C THR A 218 -25.30 13.60 24.93
N THR A 219 -25.78 14.03 23.75
CA THR A 219 -26.57 13.18 22.84
C THR A 219 -25.64 12.22 22.08
N ALA A 220 -25.29 11.12 22.74
CA ALA A 220 -24.36 10.12 22.26
C ALA A 220 -25.06 8.77 22.07
N TYR A 221 -24.67 8.04 21.03
CA TYR A 221 -24.94 6.62 20.90
C TYR A 221 -23.64 5.84 20.74
N PHE A 222 -23.69 4.57 21.07
CA PHE A 222 -22.57 3.64 20.95
C PHE A 222 -22.94 2.51 19.99
N LEU A 223 -21.93 1.95 19.34
CA LEU A 223 -22.07 0.89 18.37
C LEU A 223 -21.23 -0.33 18.77
N GLN A 224 -21.81 -1.51 18.61
CA GLN A 224 -21.09 -2.78 18.77
C GLN A 224 -21.59 -3.81 17.76
N GLU A 225 -20.77 -4.80 17.44
CA GLU A 225 -21.21 -6.00 16.73
C GLU A 225 -21.74 -7.02 17.75
N GLY A 226 -22.96 -7.54 17.52
CA GLY A 226 -23.55 -8.60 18.33
C GLY A 226 -22.95 -9.97 18.05
N ASN A 227 -23.19 -10.95 18.92
CA ASN A 227 -22.69 -12.32 18.76
C ASN A 227 -23.26 -13.04 17.53
N ASN A 228 -24.39 -12.57 17.01
CA ASN A 228 -25.03 -13.06 15.79
C ASN A 228 -24.52 -12.39 14.50
N GLY A 229 -23.56 -11.45 14.63
CA GLY A 229 -22.99 -10.73 13.50
C GLY A 229 -23.76 -9.48 13.05
N PHE A 230 -24.89 -9.16 13.71
CA PHE A 230 -25.63 -7.92 13.50
C PHE A 230 -25.05 -6.78 14.33
N TYR A 231 -25.17 -5.55 13.84
CA TYR A 231 -24.77 -4.38 14.60
C TYR A 231 -25.85 -3.96 15.58
N GLN A 232 -25.43 -3.53 16.75
CA GLN A 232 -26.30 -3.09 17.84
C GLN A 232 -25.96 -1.67 18.22
N ILE A 233 -26.96 -0.83 18.34
CA ILE A 233 -26.87 0.55 18.83
C ILE A 233 -27.38 0.58 20.26
N TYR A 234 -26.66 1.24 21.15
CA TYR A 234 -27.09 1.48 22.52
C TYR A 234 -26.83 2.92 22.95
N PHE A 235 -27.49 3.37 23.99
CA PHE A 235 -27.52 4.75 24.43
C PHE A 235 -26.93 4.91 25.83
N GLY A 236 -26.68 6.14 26.24
CA GLY A 236 -26.16 6.46 27.55
C GLY A 236 -27.13 6.09 28.69
N ASP A 237 -26.59 5.95 29.88
CA ASP A 237 -27.31 5.59 31.12
C ASP A 237 -27.70 6.82 31.96
N GLY A 238 -27.44 8.04 31.48
CA GLY A 238 -27.66 9.30 32.22
C GLY A 238 -26.47 9.71 33.10
N ILE A 239 -25.38 8.95 33.07
CA ILE A 239 -24.09 9.31 33.65
C ILE A 239 -23.09 9.55 32.51
N LEU A 240 -23.00 8.57 31.63
CA LEU A 240 -22.20 8.62 30.41
C LEU A 240 -23.14 8.72 29.21
N GLY A 241 -23.42 9.95 28.79
CA GLY A 241 -24.37 10.23 27.73
C GLY A 241 -25.82 10.27 28.20
N LYS A 242 -26.67 10.90 27.40
CA LYS A 242 -28.08 11.10 27.66
C LYS A 242 -28.85 9.79 27.65
N ALA A 243 -29.57 9.49 28.74
CA ALA A 243 -30.44 8.32 28.82
C ALA A 243 -31.72 8.52 28.00
N LEU A 244 -32.24 7.43 27.47
CA LEU A 244 -33.57 7.40 26.86
C LEU A 244 -34.65 7.42 27.95
N THR A 245 -35.82 7.99 27.57
CA THR A 245 -37.04 7.96 28.41
C THR A 245 -38.13 7.17 27.69
N ASP A 246 -39.02 6.54 28.47
CA ASP A 246 -40.13 5.77 27.89
C ASP A 246 -40.95 6.61 26.90
N GLY A 247 -41.26 6.00 25.78
CA GLY A 247 -41.97 6.63 24.69
C GLY A 247 -41.09 7.43 23.69
N ASN A 248 -39.77 7.50 23.93
CA ASN A 248 -38.88 8.02 22.91
C ASN A 248 -38.98 7.22 21.61
N VAL A 249 -39.02 7.91 20.49
CA VAL A 249 -39.00 7.29 19.15
C VAL A 249 -37.63 7.49 18.51
N ILE A 250 -36.93 6.39 18.32
CA ILE A 250 -35.56 6.34 17.78
C ILE A 250 -35.68 6.03 16.29
N THR A 251 -35.17 6.91 15.44
CA THR A 251 -35.08 6.68 14.02
C THR A 251 -33.61 6.48 13.66
N VAL A 252 -33.31 5.34 13.07
CA VAL A 252 -31.96 4.96 12.61
C VAL A 252 -31.99 4.82 11.10
N THR A 253 -31.14 5.55 10.42
CA THR A 253 -30.99 5.47 8.96
C THR A 253 -29.57 5.06 8.63
N TYR A 254 -29.39 4.12 7.70
CA TYR A 254 -28.12 3.59 7.25
C TYR A 254 -28.22 3.07 5.82
N ILE A 255 -27.08 2.70 5.22
CA ILE A 255 -27.02 2.09 3.90
C ILE A 255 -26.60 0.62 4.03
N ILE A 256 -27.31 -0.25 3.29
CA ILE A 256 -26.88 -1.64 3.05
C ILE A 256 -26.04 -1.62 1.78
N THR A 257 -24.80 -2.13 1.86
CA THR A 257 -23.84 -2.09 0.77
C THR A 257 -23.55 -3.46 0.18
N SER A 258 -23.08 -3.52 -1.05
CA SER A 258 -22.55 -4.73 -1.70
C SER A 258 -21.01 -4.85 -1.53
N GLY A 259 -20.41 -4.14 -0.57
CA GLY A 259 -18.97 -4.18 -0.30
C GLY A 259 -18.13 -3.73 -1.50
N THR A 260 -17.18 -4.56 -1.92
CA THR A 260 -16.26 -4.24 -3.02
C THR A 260 -16.87 -4.36 -4.42
N SER A 261 -18.03 -4.98 -4.58
CA SER A 261 -18.59 -5.40 -5.87
C SER A 261 -18.86 -4.25 -6.85
N ALA A 262 -19.20 -3.06 -6.35
CA ALA A 262 -19.46 -1.88 -7.19
C ALA A 262 -18.23 -0.97 -7.36
N THR A 263 -17.04 -1.40 -6.91
CA THR A 263 -15.81 -0.64 -7.08
C THR A 263 -15.42 -0.57 -8.56
N GLY A 264 -15.09 0.64 -9.03
CA GLY A 264 -14.75 0.90 -10.44
C GLY A 264 -15.91 1.42 -11.28
N ALA A 265 -17.15 1.50 -10.75
CA ALA A 265 -18.27 2.14 -11.45
C ALA A 265 -17.92 3.59 -11.82
N ASN A 266 -18.08 3.94 -13.08
CA ASN A 266 -17.66 5.25 -13.61
C ASN A 266 -18.76 6.02 -14.32
N ASN A 267 -19.79 5.36 -14.84
CA ASN A 267 -20.91 6.01 -15.53
C ASN A 267 -22.18 5.84 -14.71
N PHE A 268 -22.93 6.94 -14.54
CA PHE A 268 -24.12 6.96 -13.70
C PHE A 268 -25.27 7.65 -14.42
N VAL A 269 -26.49 7.19 -14.15
CA VAL A 269 -27.72 7.77 -14.67
C VAL A 269 -28.60 8.15 -13.49
N LEU A 270 -29.14 9.37 -13.50
CA LEU A 270 -30.11 9.82 -12.50
C LEU A 270 -31.41 9.02 -12.64
N MET A 271 -31.89 8.44 -11.54
CA MET A 271 -33.13 7.64 -11.50
C MET A 271 -34.32 8.44 -11.01
N ASP A 272 -34.09 9.38 -10.11
CA ASP A 272 -35.16 10.15 -9.46
C ASP A 272 -35.51 11.45 -10.23
N THR A 273 -36.72 11.92 -10.00
CA THR A 273 -37.14 13.27 -10.39
C THR A 273 -36.94 14.23 -9.23
N ILE A 274 -36.22 15.32 -9.47
CA ILE A 274 -35.89 16.31 -8.44
C ILE A 274 -36.86 17.50 -8.60
N SER A 275 -37.75 17.67 -7.64
CA SER A 275 -38.77 18.73 -7.66
C SER A 275 -39.57 18.83 -8.99
N GLY A 276 -39.81 17.68 -9.66
CA GLY A 276 -40.51 17.59 -10.94
C GLY A 276 -39.61 17.69 -12.19
N PHE A 277 -38.30 17.88 -12.03
CA PHE A 277 -37.34 17.90 -13.13
C PHE A 277 -36.62 16.52 -13.23
N SER A 278 -36.61 15.95 -14.45
CA SER A 278 -35.99 14.65 -14.73
C SER A 278 -34.79 14.71 -15.70
N ASN A 279 -34.54 15.90 -16.29
CA ASN A 279 -33.50 16.05 -17.33
C ASN A 279 -32.12 16.33 -16.73
N GLY A 280 -31.63 15.39 -15.94
CA GLY A 280 -30.28 15.45 -15.37
C GLY A 280 -29.25 14.78 -16.28
N VAL A 281 -28.12 15.45 -16.52
CA VAL A 281 -26.93 14.90 -17.17
C VAL A 281 -25.86 14.69 -16.10
N VAL A 282 -25.40 13.47 -15.94
CA VAL A 282 -24.37 13.10 -14.97
C VAL A 282 -23.04 12.97 -15.68
N THR A 283 -22.03 13.63 -15.17
CA THR A 283 -20.64 13.50 -15.63
C THR A 283 -19.78 12.93 -14.50
N PRO A 284 -19.09 11.81 -14.69
CA PRO A 284 -18.23 11.25 -13.66
C PRO A 284 -16.98 12.12 -13.47
N VAL A 285 -16.66 12.44 -12.21
CA VAL A 285 -15.44 13.14 -11.81
C VAL A 285 -14.44 12.12 -11.27
N LEU A 286 -14.89 11.20 -10.39
CA LEU A 286 -14.09 10.12 -9.84
C LEU A 286 -14.89 8.81 -9.84
N ALA A 287 -14.29 7.76 -10.39
CA ALA A 287 -14.88 6.42 -10.36
C ALA A 287 -15.08 5.92 -8.93
N ALA A 288 -16.02 5.00 -8.74
CA ALA A 288 -16.31 4.42 -7.43
C ALA A 288 -15.10 3.70 -6.85
N THR A 289 -14.70 4.08 -5.65
CA THR A 289 -13.57 3.55 -4.89
C THR A 289 -13.96 3.30 -3.43
N GLN A 290 -13.07 2.70 -2.64
CA GLN A 290 -13.20 2.48 -1.19
C GLN A 290 -14.30 1.51 -0.76
N GLY A 291 -14.83 0.68 -1.64
CA GLY A 291 -15.63 -0.45 -1.21
C GLY A 291 -14.80 -1.43 -0.39
N ALA A 292 -15.32 -1.90 0.73
CA ALA A 292 -14.66 -2.90 1.56
C ALA A 292 -15.67 -3.92 2.08
N GLU A 293 -15.20 -5.15 2.19
CA GLU A 293 -15.95 -6.21 2.85
C GLU A 293 -15.87 -6.07 4.38
N LYS A 294 -16.79 -6.71 5.09
CA LYS A 294 -16.77 -6.81 6.55
C LYS A 294 -15.44 -7.40 7.02
N GLU A 295 -14.86 -6.85 8.06
CA GLU A 295 -13.56 -7.25 8.59
C GLU A 295 -13.50 -8.75 8.88
N THR A 296 -12.42 -9.40 8.41
CA THR A 296 -12.21 -10.84 8.57
C THR A 296 -11.79 -11.19 10.01
N ILE A 297 -12.02 -12.44 10.41
CA ILE A 297 -11.60 -12.96 11.73
C ILE A 297 -10.10 -12.74 11.95
N GLU A 298 -9.27 -13.03 10.94
CA GLU A 298 -7.82 -12.89 11.04
C GLU A 298 -7.38 -11.42 11.17
N SER A 299 -8.08 -10.50 10.51
CA SER A 299 -7.86 -9.06 10.69
C SER A 299 -8.20 -8.62 12.11
N ILE A 300 -9.35 -9.03 12.65
CA ILE A 300 -9.78 -8.68 14.01
C ILE A 300 -8.75 -9.17 15.06
N LYS A 301 -8.29 -10.43 14.93
CA LYS A 301 -7.26 -10.99 15.83
C LYS A 301 -5.96 -10.19 15.80
N TYR A 302 -5.58 -9.70 14.64
CA TYR A 302 -4.37 -8.89 14.47
C TYR A 302 -4.55 -7.46 14.98
N THR A 303 -5.71 -6.86 14.70
CA THR A 303 -5.96 -5.42 14.89
C THR A 303 -6.38 -5.08 16.31
N ALA A 304 -7.26 -5.90 16.95
CA ALA A 304 -7.79 -5.59 18.27
C ALA A 304 -6.71 -5.43 19.37
N PRO A 305 -5.68 -6.30 19.48
CA PRO A 305 -4.60 -6.09 20.45
C PRO A 305 -3.76 -4.83 20.18
N LYS A 306 -3.56 -4.48 18.89
CA LYS A 306 -2.81 -3.28 18.50
C LYS A 306 -3.59 -2.01 18.84
N SER A 307 -4.88 -1.98 18.54
CA SER A 307 -5.77 -0.88 18.93
C SER A 307 -5.75 -0.65 20.44
N TYR A 308 -5.82 -1.72 21.23
CA TYR A 308 -5.73 -1.64 22.69
C TYR A 308 -4.37 -1.11 23.16
N SER A 309 -3.27 -1.56 22.58
CA SER A 309 -1.93 -1.10 22.98
C SER A 309 -1.66 0.35 22.59
N ALA A 310 -2.19 0.80 21.46
CA ALA A 310 -2.03 2.19 20.98
C ALA A 310 -2.83 3.20 21.83
N GLN A 311 -3.98 2.80 22.41
CA GLN A 311 -4.86 3.66 23.23
C GLN A 311 -5.16 5.03 22.59
N GLY A 312 -5.31 5.07 21.25
CA GLY A 312 -5.52 6.29 20.50
C GLY A 312 -4.31 7.22 20.41
N ARG A 313 -3.11 6.77 20.81
CA ARG A 313 -1.85 7.53 20.72
C ARG A 313 -0.83 6.79 19.88
N ALA A 314 -0.12 7.50 19.02
CA ALA A 314 0.95 6.95 18.22
C ALA A 314 2.29 7.18 18.90
N VAL A 315 2.98 6.11 19.31
CA VAL A 315 4.29 6.13 19.95
C VAL A 315 5.31 5.38 19.10
N THR A 316 4.94 4.23 18.54
CA THR A 316 5.76 3.42 17.65
C THR A 316 5.44 3.70 16.18
N LYS A 317 6.32 3.27 15.27
CA LYS A 317 6.07 3.35 13.81
C LYS A 317 4.77 2.65 13.43
N GLU A 318 4.55 1.48 14.01
CA GLU A 318 3.39 0.64 13.78
C GLU A 318 2.09 1.30 14.26
N ASP A 319 2.13 2.06 15.36
CA ASP A 319 0.96 2.81 15.85
C ASP A 319 0.55 3.90 14.85
N TYR A 320 1.54 4.68 14.34
CA TYR A 320 1.27 5.69 13.32
C TYR A 320 0.70 5.08 12.05
N ILE A 321 1.30 3.98 11.55
CA ILE A 321 0.80 3.27 10.35
C ILE A 321 -0.63 2.81 10.57
N TYR A 322 -0.89 2.14 11.69
CA TYR A 322 -2.21 1.62 12.03
C TYR A 322 -3.26 2.73 12.14
N LEU A 323 -2.99 3.76 12.94
CA LEU A 323 -3.95 4.83 13.19
C LEU A 323 -4.24 5.67 11.94
N ILE A 324 -3.23 5.91 11.08
CA ILE A 324 -3.42 6.61 9.80
C ILE A 324 -4.26 5.75 8.85
N GLN A 325 -3.99 4.45 8.74
CA GLN A 325 -4.75 3.54 7.88
C GLN A 325 -6.19 3.37 8.36
N ASN A 326 -6.41 3.29 9.66
CA ASN A 326 -7.75 3.14 10.24
C ASN A 326 -8.63 4.39 10.05
N ASN A 327 -8.02 5.57 9.95
CA ASN A 327 -8.69 6.84 9.66
C ASN A 327 -8.75 7.18 8.15
N ALA A 328 -8.47 6.21 7.28
CA ALA A 328 -8.51 6.37 5.82
C ALA A 328 -9.91 6.72 5.26
N GLY A 329 -10.95 6.70 6.08
CA GLY A 329 -12.29 7.18 5.70
C GLY A 329 -12.33 8.65 5.27
N VAL A 330 -11.37 9.47 5.68
CA VAL A 330 -11.23 10.87 5.24
C VAL A 330 -10.56 10.95 3.86
N PHE A 331 -9.53 10.11 3.62
CA PHE A 331 -8.85 9.97 2.32
C PHE A 331 -8.47 8.51 2.07
N PRO A 332 -8.71 7.99 0.85
CA PRO A 332 -8.31 6.65 0.50
C PRO A 332 -6.78 6.53 0.46
N ILE A 333 -6.24 5.64 1.26
CA ILE A 333 -4.80 5.41 1.41
C ILE A 333 -4.50 3.95 1.04
N ASP A 334 -3.61 3.74 0.05
CA ASP A 334 -3.15 2.41 -0.34
C ASP A 334 -2.03 1.89 0.57
N ALA A 335 -1.09 2.78 0.92
CA ALA A 335 0.05 2.41 1.73
C ALA A 335 0.58 3.60 2.55
N VAL A 336 1.08 3.30 3.73
CA VAL A 336 1.73 4.25 4.63
C VAL A 336 3.06 3.67 5.07
N ASN A 337 4.08 4.50 5.14
CA ASN A 337 5.34 4.17 5.79
C ASN A 337 5.76 5.29 6.74
N VAL A 338 6.32 4.90 7.87
CA VAL A 338 6.73 5.82 8.94
C VAL A 338 8.11 5.45 9.44
N TRP A 339 8.97 6.47 9.66
CA TRP A 339 10.30 6.26 10.24
C TRP A 339 10.73 7.45 11.09
N GLY A 340 11.65 7.22 12.02
CA GLY A 340 12.22 8.27 12.84
C GLY A 340 13.18 9.16 12.08
N GLY A 341 13.27 10.43 12.46
CA GLY A 341 14.16 11.39 11.82
C GLY A 341 15.65 11.07 12.00
N GLU A 342 16.01 10.27 12.99
CA GLU A 342 17.37 9.76 13.17
C GLU A 342 17.85 8.83 12.04
N GLU A 343 16.90 8.23 11.31
CA GLU A 343 17.21 7.38 10.15
C GLU A 343 17.53 8.21 8.87
N ASN A 344 17.30 9.51 8.88
CA ASN A 344 17.62 10.38 7.73
C ASN A 344 19.12 10.69 7.65
N ASP A 345 19.53 11.10 6.47
CA ASP A 345 20.88 11.62 6.21
C ASP A 345 20.77 13.02 5.61
N PRO A 346 21.13 14.10 6.35
CA PRO A 346 21.52 14.13 7.77
C PRO A 346 20.36 13.83 8.75
N PRO A 347 20.65 13.28 9.95
CA PRO A 347 19.64 12.99 10.97
C PRO A 347 18.86 14.23 11.42
N VAL A 348 17.54 14.08 11.62
CA VAL A 348 16.64 15.12 12.11
C VAL A 348 15.95 14.62 13.37
N TYR A 349 16.54 14.93 14.54
CA TYR A 349 16.00 14.47 15.82
C TYR A 349 14.69 15.16 16.19
N GLY A 350 13.80 14.47 16.89
CA GLY A 350 12.49 14.97 17.31
C GLY A 350 11.45 15.06 16.20
N ALA A 351 11.76 14.54 15.01
CA ALA A 351 10.83 14.46 13.89
C ALA A 351 10.50 13.01 13.53
N ILE A 352 9.27 12.80 13.06
CA ILE A 352 8.83 11.57 12.42
C ILE A 352 8.46 11.91 10.98
N PHE A 353 8.92 11.09 10.05
CA PHE A 353 8.62 11.22 8.65
C PHE A 353 7.56 10.20 8.25
N ILE A 354 6.55 10.67 7.53
CA ILE A 354 5.39 9.89 7.12
C ILE A 354 5.25 10.03 5.60
N ALA A 355 5.37 8.92 4.88
CA ALA A 355 5.10 8.86 3.46
C ALA A 355 3.78 8.12 3.24
N ILE A 356 2.87 8.74 2.49
CA ILE A 356 1.53 8.22 2.23
C ILE A 356 1.32 8.10 0.73
N LYS A 357 0.96 6.90 0.28
CA LYS A 357 0.51 6.64 -1.08
C LYS A 357 -1.01 6.73 -1.11
N PRO A 358 -1.61 7.70 -1.82
CA PRO A 358 -3.05 7.78 -1.97
C PRO A 358 -3.58 6.70 -2.92
N SER A 359 -4.83 6.26 -2.73
CA SER A 359 -5.54 5.42 -3.70
C SER A 359 -5.93 6.25 -4.92
N GLY A 360 -5.69 5.70 -6.11
CA GLY A 360 -6.06 6.35 -7.37
C GLY A 360 -5.18 7.52 -7.80
N GLY A 361 -4.04 7.78 -7.11
CA GLY A 361 -3.10 8.85 -7.45
C GLY A 361 -1.67 8.52 -7.06
N PHE A 362 -0.73 9.38 -7.46
CA PHE A 362 0.68 9.25 -7.11
C PHE A 362 1.07 10.11 -5.90
N LEU A 363 0.53 11.31 -5.79
CA LEU A 363 0.91 12.28 -4.77
C LEU A 363 -0.32 12.89 -4.09
N LEU A 364 -0.17 13.24 -2.81
CA LEU A 364 -1.15 14.03 -2.08
C LEU A 364 -1.03 15.52 -2.44
N THR A 365 -2.16 16.20 -2.58
CA THR A 365 -2.18 17.67 -2.69
C THR A 365 -1.82 18.31 -1.34
N GLN A 366 -1.40 19.57 -1.35
CA GLN A 366 -1.09 20.29 -0.11
C GLN A 366 -2.30 20.40 0.83
N THR A 367 -3.50 20.57 0.27
CA THR A 367 -4.74 20.59 1.06
C THR A 367 -5.00 19.23 1.72
N GLN A 368 -4.81 18.12 1.00
CA GLN A 368 -4.95 16.77 1.56
C GLN A 368 -3.94 16.52 2.67
N LYS A 369 -2.66 16.91 2.48
CA LYS A 369 -1.63 16.80 3.53
C LYS A 369 -2.03 17.58 4.78
N ALA A 370 -2.52 18.82 4.63
CA ALA A 370 -2.96 19.64 5.74
C ALA A 370 -4.14 19.01 6.50
N ILE A 371 -5.13 18.44 5.80
CA ILE A 371 -6.26 17.76 6.44
C ILE A 371 -5.80 16.50 7.19
N ILE A 372 -4.95 15.68 6.59
CA ILE A 372 -4.38 14.48 7.24
C ILE A 372 -3.58 14.90 8.48
N GLU A 373 -2.77 15.94 8.39
CA GLU A 373 -1.98 16.44 9.52
C GLU A 373 -2.87 16.91 10.66
N GLU A 374 -3.88 17.75 10.39
CA GLU A 374 -4.74 18.36 11.40
C GLU A 374 -5.76 17.38 11.99
N GLN A 375 -6.38 16.56 11.18
CA GLN A 375 -7.50 15.72 11.60
C GLN A 375 -7.11 14.31 12.04
N ILE A 376 -6.00 13.78 11.50
CA ILE A 376 -5.57 12.41 11.77
C ILE A 376 -4.31 12.38 12.64
N ILE A 377 -3.25 13.10 12.25
CA ILE A 377 -1.94 12.93 12.86
C ILE A 377 -1.81 13.73 14.17
N LYS A 378 -2.21 14.99 14.20
CA LYS A 378 -2.09 15.83 15.40
C LYS A 378 -2.83 15.28 16.61
N PRO A 379 -4.06 14.77 16.50
CA PRO A 379 -4.79 14.22 17.64
C PRO A 379 -4.11 13.01 18.29
N ILE A 380 -3.36 12.22 17.51
CA ILE A 380 -2.71 10.99 17.96
C ILE A 380 -1.24 11.17 18.34
N SER A 381 -0.64 12.33 18.02
CA SER A 381 0.80 12.58 18.18
C SER A 381 1.17 12.94 19.62
N VAL A 382 2.36 12.51 20.06
CA VAL A 382 2.95 12.92 21.35
C VAL A 382 3.50 14.34 21.23
N LEU A 383 3.31 15.16 22.26
CA LEU A 383 3.62 16.62 22.27
C LEU A 383 5.03 17.00 21.82
N THR A 384 6.03 16.13 22.03
CA THR A 384 7.44 16.44 21.74
C THR A 384 7.89 16.02 20.35
N VAL A 385 7.04 15.33 19.61
CA VAL A 385 7.35 14.77 18.30
C VAL A 385 6.69 15.59 17.20
N GLN A 386 7.46 15.96 16.18
CA GLN A 386 6.97 16.70 15.02
C GLN A 386 6.77 15.76 13.83
N PRO A 387 5.54 15.37 13.52
CA PRO A 387 5.25 14.58 12.30
C PRO A 387 5.41 15.48 11.06
N ARG A 388 6.00 14.90 10.01
CA ARG A 388 6.20 15.54 8.71
C ARG A 388 5.74 14.62 7.61
N ILE A 389 4.73 15.04 6.85
CA ILE A 389 4.29 14.32 5.66
C ILE A 389 5.20 14.69 4.50
N ILE A 390 5.83 13.69 3.89
CA ILE A 390 6.67 13.86 2.71
C ILE A 390 6.06 13.15 1.51
N ASP A 391 6.45 13.60 0.32
CA ASP A 391 6.01 12.98 -0.92
C ASP A 391 6.71 11.65 -1.16
N VAL A 392 5.99 10.75 -1.81
CA VAL A 392 6.53 9.45 -2.23
C VAL A 392 7.47 9.64 -3.42
N ASP A 393 8.65 9.07 -3.34
CA ASP A 393 9.64 9.04 -4.43
C ASP A 393 9.45 7.77 -5.28
N TYR A 394 8.79 7.91 -6.43
CA TYR A 394 8.52 6.79 -7.32
C TYR A 394 9.72 6.44 -8.21
N THR A 395 10.03 5.14 -8.27
CA THR A 395 10.91 4.56 -9.28
C THR A 395 10.07 3.70 -10.22
N TYR A 396 9.90 4.14 -11.44
CA TYR A 396 9.14 3.42 -12.46
C TYR A 396 10.00 2.35 -13.10
N LEU A 397 9.43 1.17 -13.33
CA LEU A 397 10.07 0.11 -14.09
C LEU A 397 9.65 0.21 -15.56
N VAL A 398 10.63 0.10 -16.45
CA VAL A 398 10.41 -0.15 -17.87
C VAL A 398 10.90 -1.56 -18.16
N ILE A 399 10.00 -2.41 -18.65
CA ILE A 399 10.24 -3.83 -18.88
C ILE A 399 10.29 -4.09 -20.38
N ASN A 400 11.38 -4.71 -20.84
CA ASN A 400 11.51 -5.22 -22.20
C ASN A 400 11.63 -6.75 -22.12
N SER A 401 10.75 -7.48 -22.79
CA SER A 401 10.72 -8.95 -22.81
C SER A 401 10.62 -9.48 -24.24
N ASN A 402 11.61 -10.26 -24.65
CA ASN A 402 11.62 -10.96 -25.92
C ASN A 402 11.36 -12.44 -25.65
N ILE A 403 10.23 -12.94 -26.11
CA ILE A 403 9.77 -14.30 -25.85
C ILE A 403 9.76 -15.09 -27.16
N LEU A 404 10.47 -16.21 -27.15
CA LEU A 404 10.41 -17.18 -28.23
C LEU A 404 9.41 -18.29 -27.86
N TYR A 405 8.45 -18.57 -28.73
CA TYR A 405 7.46 -19.63 -28.49
C TYR A 405 7.43 -20.67 -29.62
N GLU A 406 7.06 -21.91 -29.29
CA GLU A 406 6.88 -23.02 -30.24
C GLU A 406 5.42 -23.05 -30.71
N PRO A 407 5.12 -22.69 -31.98
CA PRO A 407 3.73 -22.63 -32.47
C PRO A 407 2.99 -23.97 -32.44
N LYS A 408 3.72 -25.09 -32.43
CA LYS A 408 3.11 -26.42 -32.39
C LYS A 408 2.53 -26.81 -31.02
N LEU A 409 2.92 -26.09 -29.96
CA LEU A 409 2.50 -26.35 -28.58
C LEU A 409 1.35 -25.46 -28.12
N THR A 410 0.81 -24.60 -28.98
CA THR A 410 -0.30 -23.70 -28.64
C THR A 410 -1.21 -23.48 -29.84
N SER A 411 -2.50 -23.28 -29.57
CA SER A 411 -3.48 -22.81 -30.57
C SER A 411 -3.62 -21.27 -30.58
N LEU A 412 -2.93 -20.58 -29.65
CA LEU A 412 -3.02 -19.13 -29.52
C LEU A 412 -2.11 -18.44 -30.52
N THR A 413 -2.56 -17.28 -31.01
CA THR A 413 -1.75 -16.40 -31.85
C THR A 413 -0.72 -15.64 -31.01
N SER A 414 0.32 -15.12 -31.63
CA SER A 414 1.33 -14.26 -30.94
C SER A 414 0.68 -13.07 -30.25
N SER A 415 -0.34 -12.45 -30.83
CA SER A 415 -1.06 -11.32 -30.25
C SER A 415 -1.87 -11.73 -29.00
N GLN A 416 -2.52 -12.90 -29.01
CA GLN A 416 -3.24 -13.41 -27.84
C GLN A 416 -2.26 -13.75 -26.70
N LEU A 417 -1.14 -14.39 -27.01
CA LEU A 417 -0.06 -14.64 -26.04
C LEU A 417 0.48 -13.33 -25.45
N GLN A 418 0.68 -12.32 -26.29
CA GLN A 418 1.13 -10.99 -25.84
C GLN A 418 0.15 -10.38 -24.85
N THR A 419 -1.14 -10.44 -25.10
CA THR A 419 -2.18 -9.94 -24.18
C THR A 419 -2.15 -10.70 -22.85
N GLN A 420 -1.98 -12.02 -22.86
CA GLN A 420 -1.87 -12.82 -21.64
C GLN A 420 -0.61 -12.47 -20.84
N VAL A 421 0.53 -12.29 -21.52
CA VAL A 421 1.79 -11.87 -20.87
C VAL A 421 1.65 -10.47 -20.25
N LEU A 422 1.05 -9.53 -20.98
CA LEU A 422 0.77 -8.19 -20.43
C LEU A 422 -0.10 -8.26 -19.17
N THR A 423 -1.16 -9.07 -19.19
CA THR A 423 -2.03 -9.27 -18.02
C THR A 423 -1.26 -9.88 -16.83
N ALA A 424 -0.37 -10.85 -17.11
CA ALA A 424 0.45 -11.48 -16.08
C ALA A 424 1.47 -10.48 -15.47
N ILE A 425 2.12 -9.66 -16.29
CA ILE A 425 3.05 -8.61 -15.82
C ILE A 425 2.32 -7.58 -14.95
N LEU A 426 1.14 -7.12 -15.38
CA LEU A 426 0.32 -6.18 -14.62
C LEU A 426 -0.17 -6.79 -13.29
N GLY A 427 -0.56 -8.07 -13.32
CA GLY A 427 -0.92 -8.82 -12.12
C GLY A 427 0.26 -8.95 -11.14
N PHE A 428 1.45 -9.28 -11.64
CA PHE A 428 2.68 -9.30 -10.85
C PHE A 428 2.98 -7.94 -10.21
N ALA A 429 2.90 -6.87 -10.99
CA ALA A 429 3.14 -5.52 -10.50
C ALA A 429 2.14 -5.13 -9.40
N ARG A 430 0.86 -5.45 -9.57
CA ARG A 430 -0.19 -5.16 -8.58
C ARG A 430 0.04 -5.90 -7.26
N ASN A 431 0.48 -7.15 -7.31
CA ASN A 431 0.63 -7.99 -6.12
C ASN A 431 1.97 -7.82 -5.39
N THR A 432 3.02 -7.36 -6.10
CA THR A 432 4.39 -7.36 -5.55
C THR A 432 4.97 -5.95 -5.40
N LEU A 433 4.52 -5.02 -6.23
CA LEU A 433 4.99 -3.63 -6.28
C LEU A 433 3.93 -2.68 -5.69
N ASN A 434 4.14 -1.38 -5.86
CA ASN A 434 3.21 -0.34 -5.39
C ASN A 434 3.07 -0.21 -3.87
N THR A 435 3.96 -0.84 -3.10
CA THR A 435 4.03 -0.71 -1.65
C THR A 435 5.41 -0.27 -1.20
N PHE A 436 5.50 0.31 0.00
CA PHE A 436 6.79 0.62 0.62
C PHE A 436 7.53 -0.66 0.99
N ASN A 437 8.86 -0.57 1.07
CA ASN A 437 9.74 -1.69 1.43
C ASN A 437 9.57 -2.94 0.54
N SER A 438 9.11 -2.73 -0.70
CA SER A 438 8.98 -3.80 -1.69
C SER A 438 10.33 -4.14 -2.33
N THR A 439 10.47 -5.38 -2.79
CA THR A 439 11.66 -5.84 -3.52
C THR A 439 11.24 -6.45 -4.85
N PHE A 440 11.67 -5.82 -5.93
CA PHE A 440 11.55 -6.36 -7.27
C PHE A 440 12.68 -7.36 -7.55
N LYS A 441 12.34 -8.51 -8.13
CA LYS A 441 13.31 -9.51 -8.62
C LYS A 441 12.96 -9.86 -10.07
N LEU A 442 13.90 -9.62 -10.98
CA LEU A 442 13.70 -9.95 -12.40
C LEU A 442 13.42 -11.44 -12.62
N SER A 443 14.07 -12.31 -11.84
CA SER A 443 13.84 -13.77 -11.90
C SER A 443 12.40 -14.16 -11.58
N SER A 444 11.77 -13.48 -10.62
CA SER A 444 10.37 -13.73 -10.28
C SER A 444 9.42 -13.27 -11.39
N LEU A 445 9.72 -12.13 -12.02
CA LEU A 445 8.98 -11.67 -13.20
C LEU A 445 9.10 -12.67 -14.37
N ILE A 446 10.31 -13.11 -14.69
CA ILE A 446 10.55 -14.11 -15.75
C ILE A 446 9.78 -15.39 -15.47
N SER A 447 9.79 -15.87 -14.22
CA SER A 447 9.03 -17.05 -13.81
C SER A 447 7.51 -16.86 -13.98
N THR A 448 6.97 -15.70 -13.62
CA THR A 448 5.55 -15.37 -13.80
C THR A 448 5.17 -15.35 -15.29
N VAL A 449 5.99 -14.75 -16.13
CA VAL A 449 5.77 -14.71 -17.59
C VAL A 449 5.88 -16.12 -18.18
N GLN A 450 6.87 -16.90 -17.78
CA GLN A 450 7.05 -18.27 -18.27
C GLN A 450 5.87 -19.20 -17.92
N ALA A 451 5.23 -18.95 -16.79
CA ALA A 451 4.05 -19.71 -16.34
C ALA A 451 2.78 -19.45 -17.18
N VAL A 452 2.74 -18.40 -18.00
CA VAL A 452 1.58 -18.04 -18.83
C VAL A 452 1.28 -19.11 -19.87
N SER A 453 2.32 -19.69 -20.49
CA SER A 453 2.13 -20.71 -21.51
C SER A 453 3.30 -21.71 -21.54
N GLY A 454 2.96 -23.01 -21.58
CA GLY A 454 3.94 -24.08 -21.79
C GLY A 454 4.59 -24.07 -23.17
N SER A 455 4.13 -23.22 -24.10
CA SER A 455 4.74 -23.07 -25.43
C SER A 455 5.96 -22.14 -25.43
N PHE A 456 6.25 -21.41 -24.35
CA PHE A 456 7.39 -20.51 -24.27
C PHE A 456 8.70 -21.29 -24.13
N VAL A 457 9.62 -21.04 -25.05
CA VAL A 457 10.93 -21.70 -25.10
C VAL A 457 11.98 -20.87 -24.35
N THR A 458 12.01 -19.57 -24.60
CA THR A 458 12.91 -18.62 -23.92
C THR A 458 12.17 -17.32 -23.63
N ASN A 459 12.58 -16.68 -22.54
CA ASN A 459 12.18 -15.33 -22.20
C ASN A 459 13.44 -14.54 -21.82
N ASP A 460 13.87 -13.65 -22.72
CA ASP A 460 14.95 -12.72 -22.47
C ASP A 460 14.35 -11.37 -22.05
N ALA A 461 14.39 -11.11 -20.75
CA ALA A 461 13.83 -9.90 -20.16
C ALA A 461 14.91 -8.99 -19.59
N SER A 462 14.77 -7.71 -19.86
CA SER A 462 15.60 -6.65 -19.29
C SER A 462 14.74 -5.57 -18.66
N ILE A 463 15.33 -4.86 -17.70
CA ILE A 463 14.68 -3.76 -17.00
C ILE A 463 15.49 -2.48 -17.10
N THR A 464 14.77 -1.38 -17.16
CA THR A 464 15.32 -0.03 -17.04
C THR A 464 14.54 0.71 -15.96
N LEU A 465 15.21 1.47 -15.12
CA LEU A 465 14.60 2.31 -14.11
C LEU A 465 14.32 3.68 -14.68
N GLN A 466 13.19 4.27 -14.28
CA GLN A 466 12.81 5.61 -14.73
C GLN A 466 12.45 6.48 -13.53
N LYS A 467 12.96 7.70 -13.50
CA LYS A 467 12.54 8.79 -12.61
C LYS A 467 11.90 9.90 -13.44
N ARG A 468 10.87 10.52 -12.92
CA ARG A 468 10.12 11.60 -13.59
C ARG A 468 10.22 12.88 -12.77
N ILE A 469 10.46 13.99 -13.47
CA ILE A 469 10.46 15.33 -12.89
C ILE A 469 9.62 16.27 -13.75
N VAL A 470 9.07 17.29 -13.11
CA VAL A 470 8.48 18.45 -13.77
C VAL A 470 9.45 19.61 -13.54
N PRO A 471 10.32 19.94 -14.52
CA PRO A 471 11.30 20.98 -14.33
C PRO A 471 10.64 22.36 -14.27
N SER A 472 11.23 23.25 -13.47
CA SER A 472 10.87 24.66 -13.51
C SER A 472 11.25 25.28 -14.87
N LEU A 473 10.29 25.94 -15.49
CA LEU A 473 10.51 26.65 -16.76
C LEU A 473 10.96 28.10 -16.56
N THR A 474 10.96 28.58 -15.33
CA THR A 474 11.22 29.98 -14.99
C THR A 474 12.46 30.20 -14.14
N THR A 475 12.91 29.17 -13.43
CA THR A 475 14.05 29.24 -12.50
C THR A 475 15.03 28.11 -12.77
N SER A 476 16.31 28.46 -12.79
CA SER A 476 17.38 27.46 -12.84
C SER A 476 17.40 26.64 -11.55
N THR A 477 17.28 25.32 -11.65
CA THR A 477 17.16 24.44 -10.49
C THR A 477 18.03 23.20 -10.68
N THR A 478 18.67 22.74 -9.60
CA THR A 478 19.40 21.47 -9.59
C THR A 478 18.49 20.35 -9.13
N TYR A 479 18.40 19.28 -9.95
CA TYR A 479 17.59 18.10 -9.67
C TYR A 479 18.49 16.90 -9.38
N SER A 480 18.36 16.29 -8.21
CA SER A 480 19.09 15.07 -7.82
C SER A 480 18.15 13.88 -7.82
N LEU A 481 18.34 12.93 -8.70
CA LEU A 481 17.53 11.75 -8.90
C LEU A 481 18.30 10.52 -8.40
N LYS A 482 17.82 9.91 -7.30
CA LYS A 482 18.43 8.73 -6.69
C LYS A 482 17.63 7.49 -7.06
N PHE A 483 18.21 6.58 -7.82
CA PHE A 483 17.57 5.32 -8.23
C PHE A 483 17.59 4.23 -7.14
N GLY A 484 18.42 4.41 -6.09
CA GLY A 484 18.49 3.50 -4.96
C GLY A 484 19.21 2.17 -5.23
N THR A 485 19.86 2.06 -6.38
CA THR A 485 20.67 0.90 -6.78
C THR A 485 21.79 1.38 -7.69
N PRO A 486 22.97 0.74 -7.68
CA PRO A 486 24.06 1.06 -8.61
C PRO A 486 23.62 0.94 -10.08
N LEU A 487 24.09 1.86 -10.89
CA LEU A 487 23.80 1.92 -12.33
C LEU A 487 24.92 1.28 -13.14
N LYS A 488 24.56 0.72 -14.28
CA LYS A 488 25.52 0.17 -15.22
C LYS A 488 26.28 1.32 -15.89
N LYS A 489 27.60 1.26 -15.90
CA LYS A 489 28.44 2.16 -16.68
C LYS A 489 28.63 1.57 -18.08
N ASP A 490 28.17 2.28 -19.10
CA ASP A 490 28.40 1.90 -20.49
C ASP A 490 29.43 2.88 -21.11
N ILE A 491 30.51 2.34 -21.61
CA ILE A 491 31.58 3.12 -22.25
C ILE A 491 31.09 3.96 -23.44
N PHE A 492 29.95 3.60 -24.02
CA PHE A 492 29.34 4.34 -25.14
C PHE A 492 28.31 5.37 -24.69
N GLY A 493 28.11 5.56 -23.36
CA GLY A 493 27.16 6.53 -22.84
C GLY A 493 25.70 6.18 -23.10
N LYS A 494 25.34 4.89 -23.04
CA LYS A 494 23.97 4.41 -23.28
C LYS A 494 23.24 3.95 -22.01
N SER A 495 23.83 4.13 -20.84
CA SER A 495 23.23 3.72 -19.58
C SER A 495 22.16 4.70 -19.10
N ILE A 496 22.30 5.97 -19.44
CA ILE A 496 21.34 7.02 -19.11
C ILE A 496 20.70 7.54 -20.39
N SER A 497 19.38 7.62 -20.40
CA SER A 497 18.62 8.27 -21.47
C SER A 497 17.58 9.22 -20.89
N VAL A 498 17.33 10.33 -21.57
CA VAL A 498 16.36 11.34 -21.15
C VAL A 498 15.37 11.60 -22.27
N THR A 499 14.11 11.53 -21.93
CA THR A 499 12.97 11.71 -22.84
C THR A 499 11.82 12.45 -22.15
N PRO A 500 11.03 13.25 -22.89
CA PRO A 500 11.20 13.68 -24.25
C PRO A 500 12.34 14.69 -24.43
N THR A 501 12.55 15.16 -25.65
CA THR A 501 13.39 16.34 -25.90
C THR A 501 12.77 17.59 -25.29
N PHE A 502 13.55 18.63 -25.12
CA PHE A 502 13.13 19.87 -24.49
C PHE A 502 13.69 21.08 -25.24
N GLN A 503 13.20 22.27 -24.91
CA GLN A 503 13.66 23.52 -25.45
C GLN A 503 14.58 24.23 -24.47
N ILE A 504 15.64 24.86 -24.97
CA ILE A 504 16.52 25.72 -24.18
C ILE A 504 16.79 27.03 -24.93
N ILE A 505 16.86 28.13 -24.20
CA ILE A 505 17.35 29.42 -24.73
C ILE A 505 18.87 29.39 -24.71
N ASP A 506 19.48 29.44 -25.92
CA ASP A 506 20.92 29.49 -26.09
C ASP A 506 21.45 30.91 -25.82
N THR A 507 21.87 31.15 -24.60
CA THR A 507 22.38 32.48 -24.18
C THR A 507 23.72 32.83 -24.81
N ASN A 508 24.47 31.85 -25.30
CA ASN A 508 25.74 32.06 -25.97
C ASN A 508 25.55 32.47 -27.44
N ASN A 509 24.35 32.26 -28.00
CA ASN A 509 24.00 32.61 -29.35
C ASN A 509 22.75 33.50 -29.41
N ASN A 510 22.89 34.75 -28.96
CA ASN A 510 21.84 35.80 -29.00
C ASN A 510 20.47 35.38 -28.50
N ASN A 511 20.39 34.52 -27.48
CA ASN A 511 19.14 33.99 -26.90
C ASN A 511 18.26 33.26 -27.92
N VAL A 512 18.87 32.55 -28.89
CA VAL A 512 18.10 31.71 -29.82
C VAL A 512 17.46 30.55 -29.08
N VAL A 513 16.17 30.33 -29.30
CA VAL A 513 15.47 29.14 -28.78
C VAL A 513 15.88 27.92 -29.60
N ARG A 514 16.41 26.89 -28.94
CA ARG A 514 16.67 25.59 -29.53
C ARG A 514 15.51 24.66 -29.20
N ASP A 515 14.67 24.36 -30.19
CA ASP A 515 13.39 23.65 -29.99
C ASP A 515 13.56 22.16 -29.69
N THR A 516 14.68 21.57 -30.10
CA THR A 516 14.93 20.14 -29.93
C THR A 516 16.31 19.92 -29.36
N VAL A 517 16.40 19.90 -28.04
CA VAL A 517 17.62 19.66 -27.28
C VAL A 517 17.54 18.26 -26.66
N TYR A 518 18.64 17.55 -26.76
CA TYR A 518 18.85 16.23 -26.21
C TYR A 518 19.81 16.32 -25.03
N LEU A 519 19.69 15.34 -24.12
CA LEU A 519 20.66 15.14 -23.06
C LEU A 519 21.28 13.76 -23.20
N GLU A 520 22.61 13.71 -23.12
CA GLU A 520 23.35 12.46 -23.19
C GLU A 520 24.39 12.37 -22.08
N GLU A 521 24.76 11.16 -21.80
CA GLU A 521 25.80 10.78 -20.87
C GLU A 521 27.16 10.75 -21.56
N THR A 522 28.19 11.22 -20.86
CA THR A 522 29.59 11.07 -21.23
C THR A 522 30.32 10.42 -20.05
N PRO A 523 30.49 9.08 -20.08
CA PRO A 523 31.16 8.37 -18.99
C PRO A 523 32.64 8.80 -18.89
N SER A 524 33.17 8.89 -17.68
CA SER A 524 34.57 9.11 -17.45
C SER A 524 35.40 7.95 -18.05
N SER A 525 36.39 8.27 -18.86
CA SER A 525 37.23 7.26 -19.53
C SER A 525 38.28 6.62 -18.62
N THR A 526 38.57 7.24 -17.46
CA THR A 526 39.60 6.76 -16.53
C THR A 526 39.00 6.54 -15.15
N THR A 527 38.93 5.29 -14.76
CA THR A 527 38.61 4.89 -13.39
C THR A 527 39.88 4.49 -12.64
N THR A 528 40.11 5.09 -11.51
CA THR A 528 41.29 4.84 -10.66
C THR A 528 40.87 4.44 -9.26
N VAL A 529 41.73 3.79 -8.50
CA VAL A 529 41.47 3.52 -7.06
C VAL A 529 41.74 4.80 -6.27
N GLU A 530 40.69 5.39 -5.72
CA GLU A 530 40.73 6.65 -4.98
C GLU A 530 41.17 6.44 -3.53
N SER A 531 40.53 5.50 -2.87
CA SER A 531 40.77 5.19 -1.44
C SER A 531 40.46 3.73 -1.15
N ILE A 532 40.99 3.26 -0.01
CA ILE A 532 40.71 1.94 0.52
C ILE A 532 40.29 2.10 1.97
N SER A 533 39.05 1.75 2.30
CA SER A 533 38.54 1.73 3.66
C SER A 533 38.79 0.37 4.29
N VAL A 534 39.30 0.33 5.55
CA VAL A 534 39.46 -0.91 6.33
C VAL A 534 38.07 -1.34 6.80
N LEU A 535 37.60 -2.49 6.33
CA LEU A 535 36.31 -3.05 6.72
C LEU A 535 36.46 -3.92 8.01
N ASN A 536 37.53 -4.71 8.07
CA ASN A 536 37.89 -5.47 9.23
C ASN A 536 39.40 -5.24 9.50
N PRO A 537 39.80 -4.76 10.69
CA PRO A 537 41.18 -4.48 11.00
C PRO A 537 42.04 -5.75 11.15
N GLY A 538 41.41 -6.92 11.31
CA GLY A 538 42.14 -8.17 11.61
C GLY A 538 42.87 -8.17 12.94
N PHE A 539 43.76 -9.12 13.14
CA PHE A 539 44.59 -9.23 14.35
C PHE A 539 45.90 -9.99 14.10
N GLY A 540 46.86 -9.82 15.00
CA GLY A 540 48.10 -10.58 15.00
C GLY A 540 49.17 -10.11 14.02
N TYR A 541 49.03 -8.94 13.37
CA TYR A 541 50.03 -8.39 12.47
C TYR A 541 51.22 -7.85 13.26
N THR A 542 52.39 -8.47 13.10
CA THR A 542 53.66 -8.04 13.70
C THR A 542 54.53 -7.24 12.73
N SER A 543 54.20 -7.28 11.43
CA SER A 543 54.80 -6.51 10.35
C SER A 543 53.74 -5.95 9.42
N THR A 544 54.10 -4.97 8.59
CA THR A 544 53.22 -4.38 7.59
C THR A 544 52.79 -5.41 6.54
N PRO A 545 51.49 -5.72 6.39
CA PRO A 545 51.04 -6.67 5.40
C PRO A 545 51.13 -6.09 3.98
N ILE A 546 51.23 -6.98 3.00
CA ILE A 546 51.18 -6.64 1.59
C ILE A 546 49.71 -6.41 1.22
N VAL A 547 49.42 -5.26 0.62
CA VAL A 547 48.10 -4.93 0.05
C VAL A 547 48.20 -5.09 -1.47
N THR A 548 47.47 -6.07 -1.98
CA THR A 548 47.36 -6.31 -3.43
C THR A 548 45.95 -5.88 -3.91
N ILE A 549 45.91 -5.06 -4.94
CA ILE A 549 44.66 -4.64 -5.57
C ILE A 549 44.47 -5.48 -6.84
N LEU A 550 43.48 -6.37 -6.77
CA LEU A 550 43.09 -7.25 -7.88
C LEU A 550 41.89 -6.66 -8.61
N GLY A 551 41.83 -6.81 -9.93
CA GLY A 551 40.74 -6.31 -10.74
C GLY A 551 41.10 -6.33 -12.23
N ASP A 552 40.27 -5.70 -13.03
CA ASP A 552 40.42 -5.56 -14.48
C ASP A 552 41.30 -4.35 -14.89
N GLY A 553 41.56 -3.43 -13.96
CA GLY A 553 42.49 -2.31 -14.13
C GLY A 553 43.95 -2.65 -13.86
N VAL A 554 44.81 -1.67 -14.03
CA VAL A 554 46.28 -1.84 -13.92
C VAL A 554 46.93 -0.74 -13.09
N GLY A 555 47.99 -1.10 -12.37
CA GLY A 555 48.94 -0.16 -11.78
C GLY A 555 48.55 0.43 -10.40
N ALA A 556 47.41 0.07 -9.81
CA ALA A 556 47.09 0.54 -8.45
C ALA A 556 47.97 -0.16 -7.40
N THR A 557 48.45 0.64 -6.46
CA THR A 557 49.25 0.15 -5.30
C THR A 557 48.83 0.84 -4.03
N ALA A 558 48.89 0.13 -2.91
CA ALA A 558 48.56 0.68 -1.61
C ALA A 558 49.46 0.09 -0.51
N VAL A 559 49.57 0.82 0.59
CA VAL A 559 50.36 0.42 1.78
C VAL A 559 49.48 0.48 3.03
N ALA A 560 49.49 -0.58 3.82
CA ALA A 560 48.81 -0.63 5.10
C ALA A 560 49.69 -0.08 6.24
N THR A 561 49.03 0.51 7.25
CA THR A 561 49.68 0.83 8.54
C THR A 561 49.09 -0.06 9.62
N VAL A 562 49.97 -0.60 10.48
CA VAL A 562 49.59 -1.48 11.57
C VAL A 562 49.78 -0.77 12.91
N VAL A 563 48.78 -0.82 13.76
CA VAL A 563 48.82 -0.29 15.12
C VAL A 563 48.28 -1.38 16.07
N ASN A 564 49.01 -1.71 17.11
CA ASN A 564 48.61 -2.73 18.08
C ASN A 564 48.22 -4.09 17.47
N GLY A 565 48.91 -4.49 16.41
CA GLY A 565 48.67 -5.78 15.75
C GLY A 565 47.43 -5.81 14.83
N GLN A 566 46.88 -4.66 14.52
CA GLN A 566 45.72 -4.50 13.65
C GLN A 566 46.03 -3.54 12.51
N VAL A 567 45.40 -3.75 11.34
CA VAL A 567 45.48 -2.82 10.20
C VAL A 567 44.61 -1.59 10.51
N ASN A 568 45.26 -0.46 10.74
CA ASN A 568 44.60 0.78 11.12
C ASN A 568 44.13 1.62 9.92
N ASN A 569 44.97 1.69 8.88
CA ASN A 569 44.67 2.44 7.65
C ASN A 569 45.38 1.80 6.46
N ILE A 570 44.79 2.01 5.27
CA ILE A 570 45.39 1.62 3.99
C ILE A 570 45.43 2.87 3.09
N THR A 571 46.64 3.30 2.77
CA THR A 571 46.84 4.48 1.92
C THR A 571 47.16 4.02 0.51
N VAL A 572 46.39 4.53 -0.48
CA VAL A 572 46.68 4.30 -1.89
C VAL A 572 47.89 5.12 -2.28
N THR A 573 48.96 4.45 -2.76
CA THR A 573 50.23 5.06 -3.16
C THR A 573 50.29 5.35 -4.66
N ASN A 574 49.56 4.57 -5.46
CA ASN A 574 49.30 4.82 -6.86
C ASN A 574 47.85 4.42 -7.17
N SER A 575 47.11 5.32 -7.80
CA SER A 575 45.70 5.09 -8.08
C SER A 575 45.45 4.15 -9.25
N GLY A 576 46.44 3.86 -10.07
CA GLY A 576 46.28 3.02 -11.27
C GLY A 576 45.32 3.58 -12.29
N GLY A 577 44.76 2.74 -13.15
CA GLY A 577 43.78 3.15 -14.16
C GLY A 577 42.97 1.98 -14.74
N ASN A 578 41.84 2.34 -15.34
CA ASN A 578 40.95 1.43 -16.07
C ASN A 578 40.31 0.31 -15.19
N TYR A 579 40.08 0.57 -13.91
CA TYR A 579 39.38 -0.35 -13.03
C TYR A 579 37.87 -0.22 -13.20
N THR A 580 37.16 -1.32 -13.47
CA THR A 580 35.70 -1.39 -13.28
C THR A 580 35.36 -2.11 -11.96
N GLN A 581 36.31 -2.92 -11.47
CA GLN A 581 36.24 -3.59 -10.16
C GLN A 581 37.62 -3.60 -9.53
N ALA A 582 37.70 -3.36 -8.22
CA ALA A 582 38.92 -3.47 -7.43
C ALA A 582 38.65 -4.26 -6.14
N ILE A 583 39.29 -5.39 -6.02
CA ILE A 583 39.26 -6.25 -4.84
C ILE A 583 40.54 -6.06 -4.07
N VAL A 584 40.44 -5.77 -2.77
CA VAL A 584 41.60 -5.58 -1.89
C VAL A 584 41.94 -6.90 -1.19
N GLN A 585 43.11 -7.42 -1.47
CA GLN A 585 43.66 -8.60 -0.79
C GLN A 585 44.77 -8.13 0.15
N ILE A 586 44.67 -8.50 1.44
CA ILE A 586 45.64 -8.17 2.48
C ILE A 586 46.31 -9.47 2.91
N THR A 587 47.64 -9.57 2.71
CA THR A 587 48.41 -10.78 2.99
C THR A 587 49.46 -10.46 4.02
N SER A 588 49.49 -11.26 5.09
CA SER A 588 50.58 -11.17 6.12
C SER A 588 51.92 -11.53 5.53
N THR A 589 52.97 -10.77 5.85
CA THR A 589 54.34 -11.00 5.38
C THR A 589 55.08 -12.01 6.23
N ASP A 590 54.66 -12.19 7.48
CA ASP A 590 55.30 -13.09 8.48
C ASP A 590 54.40 -14.29 8.85
N GLY A 591 53.22 -14.39 8.28
CA GLY A 591 52.26 -15.47 8.52
C GLY A 591 51.47 -15.37 9.84
N ASN A 592 51.70 -14.33 10.64
CA ASN A 592 51.08 -14.19 11.97
C ASN A 592 49.77 -13.41 11.98
N GLY A 593 49.59 -12.49 11.00
CA GLY A 593 48.36 -11.67 10.89
C GLY A 593 47.25 -12.32 10.05
N ALA A 594 46.00 -12.16 10.46
CA ALA A 594 44.83 -12.73 9.79
C ALA A 594 43.59 -11.82 9.80
N LEU A 595 42.64 -12.10 8.91
CA LEU A 595 41.28 -11.55 8.82
C LEU A 595 41.15 -10.06 8.50
N ALA A 596 42.24 -9.34 8.18
CA ALA A 596 42.09 -7.97 7.70
C ALA A 596 41.43 -7.96 6.32
N SER A 597 40.49 -7.07 6.14
CA SER A 597 39.82 -6.84 4.86
C SER A 597 39.60 -5.36 4.60
N GLY A 598 39.61 -4.98 3.34
CA GLY A 598 39.35 -3.60 2.90
C GLY A 598 38.47 -3.54 1.66
N VAL A 599 37.83 -2.40 1.47
CA VAL A 599 37.02 -2.07 0.28
C VAL A 599 37.66 -0.89 -0.42
N ALA A 600 37.93 -1.07 -1.72
CA ALA A 600 38.42 0.00 -2.59
C ALA A 600 37.25 0.84 -3.10
N THR A 601 37.40 2.16 -3.01
CA THR A 601 36.53 3.14 -3.70
C THR A 601 37.22 3.55 -4.99
N LEU A 602 36.48 3.46 -6.11
CA LEU A 602 36.99 3.85 -7.40
C LEU A 602 36.62 5.31 -7.68
N SER A 603 37.60 6.17 -7.93
CA SER A 603 37.35 7.48 -8.51
C SER A 603 37.13 7.33 -10.01
N GLY A 604 36.23 8.15 -10.54
CA GLY A 604 35.89 8.06 -11.98
C GLY A 604 34.78 7.06 -12.31
N ASN A 605 34.13 6.42 -11.30
CA ASN A 605 32.84 5.75 -11.51
C ASN A 605 31.72 6.79 -11.60
N GLN A 606 32.06 7.90 -12.23
CA GLN A 606 31.20 9.03 -12.52
C GLN A 606 31.13 9.26 -14.03
N GLY A 607 30.07 9.92 -14.45
CA GLY A 607 29.87 10.44 -15.78
C GLY A 607 29.45 11.90 -15.72
N THR A 608 29.60 12.60 -16.81
CA THR A 608 29.03 13.94 -17.01
C THR A 608 27.83 13.85 -17.94
N LEU A 609 26.85 14.72 -17.70
CA LEU A 609 25.74 14.92 -18.63
C LEU A 609 26.01 16.17 -19.47
N ARG A 610 25.71 16.10 -20.74
CA ARG A 610 25.80 17.24 -21.63
C ARG A 610 24.56 17.38 -22.49
N THR A 611 24.18 18.61 -22.81
CA THR A 611 23.09 18.88 -23.74
C THR A 611 23.62 19.16 -25.11
N TYR A 612 22.90 18.72 -26.14
CA TYR A 612 23.22 18.91 -27.53
C TYR A 612 21.99 19.07 -28.41
N TYR A 613 22.19 19.64 -29.60
CA TYR A 613 21.17 19.74 -30.64
C TYR A 613 21.79 19.42 -32.00
N PHE A 614 20.98 19.25 -33.01
CA PHE A 614 21.42 19.09 -34.38
C PHE A 614 21.16 20.38 -35.18
N GLU A 615 22.19 20.84 -35.90
CA GLU A 615 22.14 21.96 -36.83
C GLU A 615 22.69 21.47 -38.17
N ASP A 616 21.86 21.53 -39.21
CA ASP A 616 22.19 21.00 -40.55
C ASP A 616 22.69 19.53 -40.51
N GLY A 617 22.11 18.71 -39.63
CA GLY A 617 22.51 17.32 -39.45
C GLY A 617 23.80 17.11 -38.63
N VAL A 618 24.45 18.19 -38.20
CA VAL A 618 25.67 18.15 -37.39
C VAL A 618 25.34 18.32 -35.93
N LYS A 619 25.86 17.42 -35.11
CA LYS A 619 25.68 17.48 -33.63
C LYS A 619 26.48 18.67 -33.06
N ARG A 620 25.80 19.55 -32.34
CA ARG A 620 26.37 20.70 -31.63
C ARG A 620 26.15 20.56 -30.13
N ILE A 621 27.23 20.72 -29.36
CA ILE A 621 27.14 20.70 -27.90
C ILE A 621 26.70 22.09 -27.44
N LEU A 622 25.61 22.13 -26.65
CA LEU A 622 25.07 23.36 -26.05
C LEU A 622 25.69 23.63 -24.68
N ASN A 623 25.66 22.62 -23.78
CA ASN A 623 26.31 22.68 -22.49
C ASN A 623 27.07 21.37 -22.25
N SER A 624 28.36 21.45 -22.03
CA SER A 624 29.23 20.28 -21.78
C SER A 624 29.20 19.76 -20.37
N ASN A 625 28.58 20.51 -19.42
CA ASN A 625 28.48 20.16 -18.01
C ASN A 625 27.06 20.45 -17.48
N ALA A 626 26.06 19.79 -18.09
CA ALA A 626 24.65 19.91 -17.71
C ALA A 626 24.29 19.07 -16.47
N GLY A 627 25.22 18.25 -15.99
CA GLY A 627 24.98 17.40 -14.83
C GLY A 627 26.03 16.32 -14.63
N THR A 628 25.80 15.48 -13.63
CA THR A 628 26.70 14.37 -13.26
C THR A 628 25.92 13.07 -13.06
N VAL A 629 26.60 11.95 -13.28
CA VAL A 629 26.12 10.60 -12.97
C VAL A 629 27.10 9.96 -11.99
N ASN A 630 26.60 9.50 -10.85
CA ASN A 630 27.33 8.64 -9.93
C ASN A 630 26.78 7.22 -10.07
N TYR A 631 27.55 6.34 -10.71
CA TYR A 631 27.09 4.98 -11.01
C TYR A 631 27.01 4.10 -9.78
N ASP A 632 27.88 4.29 -8.77
CA ASP A 632 27.91 3.47 -7.55
C ASP A 632 26.73 3.78 -6.63
N GLU A 633 26.42 5.07 -6.47
CA GLU A 633 25.26 5.50 -5.66
C GLU A 633 23.94 5.40 -6.44
N GLY A 634 24.00 5.22 -7.74
CA GLY A 634 22.82 5.25 -8.60
C GLY A 634 22.15 6.62 -8.62
N ALA A 635 22.95 7.67 -8.68
CA ALA A 635 22.46 9.05 -8.66
C ALA A 635 22.74 9.77 -9.98
N VAL A 636 21.73 10.50 -10.47
CA VAL A 636 21.81 11.39 -11.63
C VAL A 636 21.44 12.79 -11.18
N THR A 637 22.36 13.74 -11.36
CA THR A 637 22.13 15.13 -10.98
C THR A 637 22.13 16.00 -12.23
N LEU A 638 21.03 16.73 -12.47
CA LEU A 638 20.94 17.79 -13.46
C LEU A 638 21.28 19.10 -12.76
N VAL A 639 22.32 19.79 -13.23
CA VAL A 639 22.82 21.02 -12.58
C VAL A 639 22.30 22.23 -13.36
N ASP A 640 21.78 23.20 -12.64
CA ASP A 640 21.28 24.47 -13.20
C ASP A 640 20.36 24.29 -14.40
N PHE A 641 19.50 23.28 -14.33
CA PHE A 641 18.61 22.90 -15.42
C PHE A 641 17.43 23.86 -15.51
N ASN A 642 17.31 24.57 -16.62
CA ASN A 642 16.27 25.56 -16.89
C ASN A 642 15.77 25.47 -18.35
N PRO A 643 14.94 24.48 -18.68
CA PRO A 643 14.35 24.39 -20.01
C PRO A 643 13.29 25.49 -20.20
N SER A 644 13.17 26.05 -21.40
CA SER A 644 12.09 26.98 -21.74
C SER A 644 10.76 26.26 -22.01
N ALA A 645 10.81 25.00 -22.47
CA ALA A 645 9.65 24.12 -22.59
C ALA A 645 10.10 22.65 -22.61
N ILE A 646 9.19 21.75 -22.22
CA ILE A 646 9.33 20.30 -22.39
C ILE A 646 8.42 19.87 -23.54
N ASN A 647 8.94 19.05 -24.46
CA ASN A 647 8.18 18.56 -25.61
C ASN A 647 7.21 17.43 -25.22
N ASN A 648 6.44 17.66 -24.15
CA ASN A 648 5.42 16.80 -23.61
C ASN A 648 4.27 17.68 -23.05
N PRO A 649 3.00 17.38 -23.37
CA PRO A 649 1.86 18.17 -22.90
C PRO A 649 1.77 18.31 -21.37
N LEU A 650 2.25 17.31 -20.61
CA LEU A 650 2.28 17.31 -19.16
C LEU A 650 3.52 17.99 -18.55
N GLY A 651 4.46 18.47 -19.37
CA GLY A 651 5.72 19.06 -18.89
C GLY A 651 6.64 18.09 -18.15
N ILE A 652 6.44 16.78 -18.30
CA ILE A 652 7.20 15.74 -17.61
C ILE A 652 8.46 15.37 -18.41
N LEU A 653 9.59 15.38 -17.72
CA LEU A 653 10.88 14.87 -18.22
C LEU A 653 11.18 13.55 -17.50
N SER A 654 11.44 12.50 -18.27
CA SER A 654 11.75 11.15 -17.79
C SER A 654 13.24 10.86 -17.96
N VAL A 655 13.92 10.55 -16.88
CA VAL A 655 15.30 10.10 -16.85
C VAL A 655 15.30 8.59 -16.62
N GLN A 656 15.82 7.84 -17.59
CA GLN A 656 15.93 6.39 -17.54
C GLN A 656 17.37 5.99 -17.28
N ALA A 657 17.55 4.94 -16.48
CA ALA A 657 18.86 4.41 -16.13
C ALA A 657 18.85 2.88 -16.09
N VAL A 658 19.90 2.25 -16.58
CA VAL A 658 20.06 0.80 -16.57
C VAL A 658 20.71 0.39 -15.24
N PRO A 659 20.05 -0.43 -14.40
CA PRO A 659 20.63 -0.89 -13.14
C PRO A 659 21.69 -1.97 -13.38
N THR A 660 22.66 -2.08 -12.47
CA THR A 660 23.62 -3.19 -12.45
C THR A 660 22.99 -4.46 -11.89
N SER A 661 22.12 -4.32 -10.90
CA SER A 661 21.44 -5.42 -10.23
C SER A 661 20.08 -5.72 -10.85
N THR A 662 19.71 -7.00 -10.90
CA THR A 662 18.38 -7.48 -11.26
C THR A 662 17.43 -7.56 -10.06
N ILE A 663 17.92 -7.21 -8.86
CA ILE A 663 17.16 -7.11 -7.62
C ILE A 663 17.17 -5.65 -7.18
N ILE A 664 15.99 -5.06 -7.04
CA ILE A 664 15.83 -3.66 -6.67
C ILE A 664 14.89 -3.59 -5.48
N SER A 665 15.34 -2.95 -4.40
CA SER A 665 14.57 -2.78 -3.18
C SER A 665 14.22 -1.32 -2.96
N SER A 666 12.99 -1.07 -2.53
CA SER A 666 12.55 0.24 -2.05
C SER A 666 12.72 0.34 -0.53
N SER A 667 12.90 1.53 -0.03
CA SER A 667 13.01 1.81 1.42
C SER A 667 12.48 3.20 1.72
N ARG A 668 11.97 3.40 2.93
CA ARG A 668 11.45 4.69 3.42
C ARG A 668 10.34 5.26 2.54
N ASP A 669 10.58 6.41 1.89
CA ASP A 669 9.66 7.14 1.02
C ASP A 669 9.59 6.58 -0.41
N LYS A 670 10.39 5.56 -0.75
CA LYS A 670 10.50 5.05 -2.11
C LYS A 670 9.50 3.95 -2.40
N ILE A 671 8.87 4.02 -3.56
CA ILE A 671 8.00 2.97 -4.11
C ILE A 671 8.49 2.58 -5.50
N ILE A 672 8.61 1.27 -5.73
CA ILE A 672 8.81 0.73 -7.07
C ILE A 672 7.44 0.50 -7.70
N THR A 673 7.20 1.05 -8.87
CA THR A 673 5.91 0.96 -9.56
C THR A 673 6.08 0.68 -11.04
N LEU A 674 5.01 0.22 -11.67
CA LEU A 674 4.89 0.08 -13.11
C LEU A 674 3.72 0.97 -13.54
N ASP A 675 3.98 1.91 -14.45
CA ASP A 675 2.95 2.79 -14.97
C ASP A 675 2.24 2.12 -16.15
N ASN A 676 1.04 1.66 -15.92
CA ASN A 676 0.21 1.02 -16.95
C ASN A 676 -0.36 2.02 -17.96
N THR A 677 -0.29 3.31 -17.70
CA THR A 677 -0.74 4.36 -18.63
C THR A 677 0.34 4.80 -19.61
N ASP A 678 1.62 4.47 -19.32
CA ASP A 678 2.74 4.73 -20.23
C ASP A 678 2.86 3.57 -21.24
N PRO A 679 2.60 3.81 -22.54
CA PRO A 679 2.68 2.76 -23.55
C PRO A 679 4.10 2.16 -23.70
N ASN A 680 5.13 2.86 -23.21
CA ASN A 680 6.52 2.42 -23.27
C ASN A 680 6.98 1.68 -22.01
N ALA A 681 6.12 1.57 -20.98
CA ALA A 681 6.48 0.92 -19.72
C ALA A 681 6.68 -0.59 -19.88
N ILE A 682 5.93 -1.23 -20.80
CA ILE A 682 6.01 -2.67 -21.04
C ILE A 682 6.12 -2.94 -22.53
N ASN A 683 7.26 -3.43 -22.94
CA ASN A 683 7.52 -3.85 -24.31
C ASN A 683 7.65 -5.38 -24.35
N VAL A 684 6.64 -6.05 -24.86
CA VAL A 684 6.62 -7.52 -25.03
C VAL A 684 6.66 -7.83 -26.52
N ASN A 685 7.69 -8.52 -26.94
CA ASN A 685 7.87 -9.01 -28.30
C ASN A 685 7.83 -10.53 -28.29
N ILE A 686 6.85 -11.11 -28.98
CA ILE A 686 6.64 -12.57 -29.05
C ILE A 686 6.94 -13.04 -30.47
N ILE A 687 7.94 -13.90 -30.60
CA ILE A 687 8.47 -14.41 -31.87
C ILE A 687 8.25 -15.92 -31.92
N ALA A 688 7.72 -16.38 -33.05
CA ALA A 688 7.61 -17.80 -33.31
C ALA A 688 8.99 -18.42 -33.55
N LYS A 689 9.25 -19.56 -32.93
CA LYS A 689 10.44 -20.37 -33.26
C LYS A 689 10.24 -20.97 -34.65
N ILE A 690 11.17 -20.66 -35.54
CA ILE A 690 11.17 -21.14 -36.95
C ILE A 690 11.61 -22.59 -36.99
#